data_846fca2f66567e48ae5f4f1fbdf532b2
#
_entry.id   846fca2f66567e48ae5f4f1fbdf532b2
#
_cell.length_a   1.000
_cell.length_b   1.000
_cell.length_c   1.000
_cell.angle_alpha   90.00
_cell.angle_beta   90.00
_cell.angle_gamma   90.00
#
_symmetry.space_group_name_H-M   'P 1'
#
loop_
_entity.id
_entity.type
_entity.pdbx_description
1 polymer ?
#
loop_
_entity_poly.entity_id
_entity_poly.type
_entity_poly.pdbx_seq_one_letter_code
_entity_poly.pdbx_strand_id
1 'polypeptide(L)'
;MREKAEKPAKRKLTRAERKQIEAVIRQAKGDGKAHTVQDSIPFQNMFPDGLCRLEGGAFSKTIAFEDVNYRLAGPEDQRSIFESLCDFYNGYDPSIGVQVSLDSRSGGSAADEMFGIRRQGNDLDPIRDEAVDILRMQYKRGNNGYVKTKYVTLTIEAENLPAARARFARIETDTLNRFKVMGAAAHVLDGKERLELLYNILHPEGGQFAFEWDWLPASGLSVKDFISPSSFHFGETRTFRIGRRYGAVSFLQILAPEMHDRILTDFMEADGNIMVTMHIRGINQNEAIKMVKRKITDLDAMKIQEQKRAVRSGYDMDILPSDLSTYGGAAKDLLTDLQSRNERMFNMTFLVLHTAETRQKLEIAVSQAASVAQTYNCLLTRLDFQQEDGLMSSLPLGLNRIKIERSLTTSALAVFVPFVTQEVFMGGDAMYYGLNALSNNMILLDRKQSRCPNGLVFGTPGSGKSMSCKREITFIMLMTQDNVIICDPEDEYSPLVKRLGGQVIRLSPSSTDYVNPLDINLNYSEEENPLALKSDFVLSFCELIMGSKTGLEAIEKTVIDRAVQMIYQPYFADPRPENMPILGDLMNALLSQHIPEADRVAQALDLYVNGSLNFFNHRTTVDISNRLVCFDIKGLGKNLKKPGMLIVQDAVWNTVT
;
A
#
# COMPACT_ATOMS: atom_id res chain seq x y z
N MET A 1 62.46 22.95 0.42
CA MET A 1 61.82 23.85 1.40
C MET A 1 60.43 23.30 1.69
N ARG A 2 60.22 22.72 2.87
CA ARG A 2 58.93 22.22 3.31
C ARG A 2 58.28 23.35 4.12
N GLU A 3 57.22 23.93 3.60
CA GLU A 3 56.37 24.87 4.32
C GLU A 3 55.70 24.16 5.51
N LYS A 4 55.97 24.67 6.71
CA LYS A 4 55.29 24.27 7.93
C LYS A 4 53.90 24.91 7.94
N ALA A 5 52.84 24.11 7.80
CA ALA A 5 51.47 24.54 8.06
C ALA A 5 51.35 24.99 9.54
N GLU A 6 51.05 26.25 9.77
CA GLU A 6 50.73 26.80 11.10
C GLU A 6 49.43 26.17 11.62
N LYS A 7 49.50 25.59 12.81
CA LYS A 7 48.32 25.12 13.53
C LYS A 7 47.47 26.32 13.96
N PRO A 8 46.15 26.32 13.72
CA PRO A 8 45.28 27.42 14.14
C PRO A 8 45.38 27.62 15.66
N ALA A 9 45.56 28.86 16.07
CA ALA A 9 45.66 29.25 17.48
C ALA A 9 44.35 28.87 18.23
N LYS A 10 44.45 28.09 19.29
CA LYS A 10 43.32 27.73 20.16
C LYS A 10 42.75 29.00 20.79
N ARG A 11 41.59 29.45 20.31
CA ARG A 11 40.82 30.56 20.90
C ARG A 11 40.55 30.24 22.38
N LYS A 12 40.98 31.10 23.30
CA LYS A 12 40.64 30.97 24.71
C LYS A 12 39.19 31.40 24.95
N LEU A 13 38.40 30.49 25.49
CA LEU A 13 36.99 30.76 25.85
C LEU A 13 36.93 31.89 26.89
N THR A 14 35.99 32.81 26.70
CA THR A 14 35.67 33.87 27.66
C THR A 14 35.01 33.29 28.92
N ARG A 15 35.02 34.06 30.02
CA ARG A 15 34.36 33.64 31.28
C ARG A 15 32.84 33.41 31.12
N ALA A 16 32.19 34.15 30.21
CA ALA A 16 30.80 34.00 29.90
C ALA A 16 30.51 32.68 29.12
N GLU A 17 31.36 32.37 28.11
CA GLU A 17 31.27 31.13 27.34
C GLU A 17 31.50 29.90 28.21
N ARG A 18 32.47 29.97 29.15
CA ARG A 18 32.70 28.90 30.14
C ARG A 18 31.49 28.68 31.05
N LYS A 19 30.85 29.75 31.55
CA LYS A 19 29.65 29.65 32.36
C LYS A 19 28.45 29.06 31.59
N GLN A 20 28.30 29.40 30.30
CA GLN A 20 27.28 28.79 29.45
C GLN A 20 27.55 27.31 29.22
N ILE A 21 28.79 26.93 28.93
CA ILE A 21 29.19 25.53 28.77
C ILE A 21 28.97 24.75 30.07
N GLU A 22 29.35 25.32 31.22
CA GLU A 22 29.14 24.71 32.54
C GLU A 22 27.64 24.57 32.86
N ALA A 23 26.81 25.54 32.47
CA ALA A 23 25.36 25.46 32.64
C ALA A 23 24.75 24.35 31.74
N VAL A 24 25.18 24.23 30.50
CA VAL A 24 24.77 23.14 29.57
C VAL A 24 25.25 21.78 30.10
N ILE A 25 26.48 21.68 30.60
CA ILE A 25 26.99 20.44 31.21
C ILE A 25 26.22 20.07 32.47
N ARG A 26 25.86 21.06 33.33
CA ARG A 26 25.00 20.82 34.49
C ARG A 26 23.60 20.34 34.11
N GLN A 27 22.99 20.93 33.09
CA GLN A 27 21.72 20.54 32.56
C GLN A 27 21.77 19.13 31.93
N ALA A 28 22.87 18.80 31.24
CA ALA A 28 23.09 17.48 30.66
C ALA A 28 23.43 16.38 31.69
N LYS A 29 24.00 16.77 32.89
CA LYS A 29 24.32 15.80 33.96
C LYS A 29 23.12 15.39 34.80
N GLY A 30 21.95 16.04 34.65
CA GLY A 30 20.73 15.75 35.41
C GLY A 30 20.94 15.94 36.95
N ASP A 31 19.86 15.76 37.68
CA ASP A 31 19.81 15.91 39.15
C ASP A 31 20.50 14.79 39.95
N GLY A 32 21.24 13.91 39.28
CA GLY A 32 21.87 12.75 39.92
C GLY A 32 20.88 11.66 40.37
N LYS A 33 19.59 11.78 40.06
CA LYS A 33 18.61 10.73 40.25
C LYS A 33 18.71 9.72 39.13
N ALA A 34 18.66 8.45 39.45
CA ALA A 34 18.55 7.39 38.44
C ALA A 34 17.22 7.55 37.71
N HIS A 35 17.26 7.90 36.43
CA HIS A 35 16.07 7.91 35.58
C HIS A 35 15.72 6.49 35.16
N THR A 36 14.46 6.15 35.25
CA THR A 36 13.95 4.88 34.71
C THR A 36 13.78 4.99 33.19
N VAL A 37 13.72 3.87 32.50
CA VAL A 37 13.45 3.83 31.06
C VAL A 37 12.14 4.53 30.72
N GLN A 38 11.12 4.38 31.58
CA GLN A 38 9.83 5.02 31.45
C GLN A 38 9.90 6.55 31.52
N ASP A 39 10.82 7.09 32.34
CA ASP A 39 11.00 8.54 32.48
C ASP A 39 11.58 9.16 31.21
N SER A 40 12.36 8.42 30.42
CA SER A 40 12.92 8.91 29.16
C SER A 40 11.88 9.01 28.04
N ILE A 41 10.80 8.20 28.07
CA ILE A 41 9.77 8.19 27.03
C ILE A 41 8.87 9.43 27.18
N PRO A 42 8.77 10.35 26.19
CA PRO A 42 8.32 11.72 26.38
C PRO A 42 6.82 11.92 26.26
N PHE A 43 6.00 11.07 26.88
CA PHE A 43 4.57 11.31 27.02
C PHE A 43 4.08 11.02 28.46
N GLN A 44 2.98 11.64 28.86
CA GLN A 44 2.38 11.43 30.18
C GLN A 44 1.36 10.30 30.16
N ASN A 45 0.40 10.35 29.22
CA ASN A 45 -0.69 9.39 29.12
C ASN A 45 -1.03 9.08 27.67
N MET A 46 -1.40 7.83 27.41
CA MET A 46 -2.06 7.37 26.21
C MET A 46 -3.50 6.99 26.55
N PHE A 47 -4.48 7.41 25.73
CA PHE A 47 -5.89 7.12 25.93
C PHE A 47 -6.39 6.09 24.90
N PRO A 48 -7.48 5.34 25.20
CA PRO A 48 -8.01 4.32 24.28
C PRO A 48 -8.38 4.84 22.89
N ASP A 49 -8.82 6.11 22.80
CA ASP A 49 -9.16 6.79 21.54
C ASP A 49 -7.93 7.27 20.73
N GLY A 50 -6.74 6.80 21.08
CA GLY A 50 -5.49 7.16 20.41
C GLY A 50 -4.96 8.55 20.75
N LEU A 51 -5.63 9.32 21.60
CA LEU A 51 -5.10 10.60 22.05
C LEU A 51 -3.93 10.39 23.01
N CYS A 52 -2.83 11.09 22.79
CA CYS A 52 -1.64 11.04 23.64
C CYS A 52 -1.39 12.40 24.25
N ARG A 53 -1.21 12.46 25.57
CA ARG A 53 -0.79 13.67 26.29
C ARG A 53 0.73 13.65 26.42
N LEU A 54 1.37 14.64 25.82
CA LEU A 54 2.83 14.78 25.78
C LEU A 54 3.38 15.47 27.05
N GLU A 55 4.68 15.38 27.27
CA GLU A 55 5.39 16.27 28.18
C GLU A 55 5.19 17.73 27.72
N GLY A 56 4.99 18.64 28.66
CA GLY A 56 4.70 20.05 28.34
C GLY A 56 3.21 20.37 28.09
N GLY A 57 2.32 19.34 28.13
CA GLY A 57 0.87 19.54 28.11
C GLY A 57 0.22 19.59 26.72
N ALA A 58 0.99 19.45 25.64
CA ALA A 58 0.47 19.27 24.30
C ALA A 58 -0.17 17.89 24.12
N PHE A 59 -1.02 17.77 23.11
CA PHE A 59 -1.71 16.52 22.75
C PHE A 59 -1.39 16.13 21.32
N SER A 60 -1.28 14.81 21.06
CA SER A 60 -1.06 14.31 19.71
C SER A 60 -1.95 13.14 19.35
N LYS A 61 -2.21 12.98 18.04
CA LYS A 61 -2.83 11.81 17.43
C LYS A 61 -2.05 11.37 16.21
N THR A 62 -2.08 10.08 15.93
CA THR A 62 -1.33 9.47 14.81
C THR A 62 -2.29 8.82 13.83
N ILE A 63 -2.04 9.03 12.56
CA ILE A 63 -2.78 8.49 11.43
C ILE A 63 -1.81 7.63 10.64
N ALA A 64 -2.14 6.37 10.40
CA ALA A 64 -1.44 5.52 9.45
C ALA A 64 -1.99 5.77 8.05
N PHE A 65 -1.13 5.75 7.03
CA PHE A 65 -1.55 5.92 5.64
C PHE A 65 -0.79 5.00 4.71
N GLU A 66 -1.44 4.64 3.60
CA GLU A 66 -0.91 3.77 2.57
C GLU A 66 -0.26 4.55 1.42
N ASP A 67 0.44 3.83 0.57
CA ASP A 67 1.03 4.40 -0.63
C ASP A 67 0.01 4.70 -1.72
N VAL A 68 0.34 5.72 -2.50
CA VAL A 68 -0.27 6.01 -3.80
C VAL A 68 0.75 5.64 -4.88
N ASN A 69 0.28 5.17 -6.02
CA ASN A 69 1.16 4.87 -7.15
C ASN A 69 1.71 6.15 -7.79
N TYR A 70 2.56 6.87 -7.06
CA TYR A 70 3.20 8.10 -7.53
C TYR A 70 4.28 7.81 -8.58
N ARG A 71 5.14 6.82 -8.34
CA ARG A 71 6.33 6.56 -9.18
C ARG A 71 6.03 6.01 -10.57
N LEU A 72 4.95 5.24 -10.71
CA LEU A 72 4.53 4.64 -11.99
C LEU A 72 3.40 5.42 -12.65
N ALA A 73 2.91 6.48 -12.01
CA ALA A 73 1.88 7.36 -12.54
C ALA A 73 2.40 8.18 -13.74
N GLY A 74 1.50 8.55 -14.62
CA GLY A 74 1.82 9.49 -15.71
C GLY A 74 2.19 10.89 -15.19
N PRO A 75 2.87 11.72 -16.01
CA PRO A 75 3.31 13.05 -15.56
C PRO A 75 2.18 13.95 -15.04
N GLU A 76 0.97 13.84 -15.61
CA GLU A 76 -0.20 14.60 -15.17
C GLU A 76 -0.69 14.16 -13.80
N ASP A 77 -0.74 12.85 -13.56
CA ASP A 77 -1.14 12.26 -12.27
C ASP A 77 -0.10 12.59 -11.19
N GLN A 78 1.20 12.48 -11.50
CA GLN A 78 2.27 12.87 -10.59
C GLN A 78 2.13 14.34 -10.18
N ARG A 79 1.83 15.22 -11.12
CA ARG A 79 1.60 16.63 -10.85
C ARG A 79 0.39 16.86 -9.95
N SER A 80 -0.72 16.17 -10.22
CA SER A 80 -1.94 16.24 -9.41
C SER A 80 -1.70 15.79 -7.97
N ILE A 81 -0.95 14.67 -7.78
CA ILE A 81 -0.58 14.18 -6.45
C ILE A 81 0.33 15.19 -5.74
N PHE A 82 1.30 15.76 -6.44
CA PHE A 82 2.20 16.77 -5.89
C PHE A 82 1.45 18.05 -5.45
N GLU A 83 0.53 18.56 -6.28
CA GLU A 83 -0.32 19.70 -5.95
C GLU A 83 -1.21 19.38 -4.71
N SER A 84 -1.80 18.19 -4.66
CA SER A 84 -2.57 17.72 -3.51
C SER A 84 -1.72 17.62 -2.22
N LEU A 85 -0.44 17.27 -2.35
CA LEU A 85 0.50 17.25 -1.22
C LEU A 85 0.87 18.68 -0.75
N CYS A 86 1.00 19.62 -1.67
CA CYS A 86 1.15 21.04 -1.33
C CYS A 86 -0.08 21.54 -0.53
N ASP A 87 -1.28 21.21 -0.99
CA ASP A 87 -2.53 21.58 -0.31
C ASP A 87 -2.67 20.84 1.05
N PHE A 88 -2.14 19.64 1.15
CA PHE A 88 -2.09 18.90 2.41
C PHE A 88 -1.33 19.71 3.47
N TYR A 89 -0.11 20.15 3.18
CA TYR A 89 0.68 20.94 4.13
C TYR A 89 0.09 22.34 4.37
N ASN A 90 -0.38 23.02 3.32
CA ASN A 90 -1.01 24.33 3.41
C ASN A 90 -2.30 24.30 4.24
N GLY A 91 -2.91 23.17 4.40
CA GLY A 91 -4.13 23.02 5.16
C GLY A 91 -3.98 23.09 6.67
N TYR A 92 -2.77 23.05 7.20
CA TYR A 92 -2.55 23.12 8.64
C TYR A 92 -2.20 24.54 9.10
N ASP A 93 -2.84 24.94 10.17
CA ASP A 93 -2.56 26.17 10.91
C ASP A 93 -1.17 26.09 11.57
N PRO A 94 -0.39 27.17 11.69
CA PRO A 94 0.90 27.18 12.36
C PRO A 94 0.90 26.68 13.81
N SER A 95 -0.28 26.64 14.48
CA SER A 95 -0.42 26.06 15.80
C SER A 95 -0.46 24.52 15.81
N ILE A 96 -0.58 23.89 14.63
CA ILE A 96 -0.57 22.44 14.46
C ILE A 96 0.81 21.98 14.05
N GLY A 97 1.45 21.17 14.89
CA GLY A 97 2.67 20.46 14.50
C GLY A 97 2.33 19.23 13.66
N VAL A 98 3.07 18.99 12.58
CA VAL A 98 2.94 17.82 11.72
C VAL A 98 4.24 17.05 11.77
N GLN A 99 4.19 15.77 12.13
CA GLN A 99 5.32 14.85 12.04
C GLN A 99 4.98 13.77 11.01
N VAL A 100 5.78 13.66 9.97
CA VAL A 100 5.70 12.55 9.00
C VAL A 100 6.79 11.55 9.35
N SER A 101 6.42 10.29 9.54
CA SER A 101 7.33 9.21 9.88
C SER A 101 7.19 8.07 8.89
N LEU A 102 8.32 7.69 8.28
CA LEU A 102 8.44 6.52 7.42
C LEU A 102 9.36 5.53 8.11
N ASP A 103 8.89 4.32 8.33
CA ASP A 103 9.60 3.29 9.07
C ASP A 103 9.79 2.04 8.20
N SER A 104 11.01 1.55 8.10
CA SER A 104 11.38 0.32 7.40
C SER A 104 12.09 -0.60 8.37
N ARG A 105 11.50 -1.74 8.67
CA ARG A 105 12.02 -2.69 9.65
C ARG A 105 12.06 -4.10 9.13
N SER A 106 13.06 -4.85 9.59
CA SER A 106 13.10 -6.28 9.41
C SER A 106 11.87 -6.94 10.02
N GLY A 107 11.09 -7.65 9.19
CA GLY A 107 9.84 -8.32 9.55
C GLY A 107 9.99 -9.51 10.50
N GLY A 108 11.19 -9.80 11.01
CA GLY A 108 11.45 -10.84 12.00
C GLY A 108 10.95 -12.23 11.60
N SER A 109 10.71 -13.10 12.59
CA SER A 109 10.20 -14.47 12.43
C SER A 109 8.72 -14.57 12.00
N ALA A 110 8.04 -13.47 11.73
CA ALA A 110 6.67 -13.43 11.24
C ALA A 110 6.48 -14.17 9.90
N ALA A 111 7.56 -14.43 9.16
CA ALA A 111 7.51 -15.20 7.92
C ALA A 111 6.92 -16.61 8.09
N ASP A 112 7.17 -17.30 9.19
CA ASP A 112 6.66 -18.65 9.40
C ASP A 112 5.17 -18.69 9.79
N GLU A 113 4.69 -17.65 10.47
CA GLU A 113 3.25 -17.47 10.75
C GLU A 113 2.49 -16.90 9.54
N MET A 114 3.18 -16.11 8.71
CA MET A 114 2.63 -15.41 7.57
C MET A 114 2.33 -16.35 6.38
N PHE A 115 3.12 -17.38 6.19
CA PHE A 115 2.88 -18.41 5.17
C PHE A 115 2.09 -19.58 5.74
N GLY A 116 1.01 -19.30 6.46
CA GLY A 116 0.20 -20.25 7.24
C GLY A 116 -0.55 -21.30 6.43
N ILE A 117 0.10 -21.92 5.41
CA ILE A 117 -0.43 -23.11 4.75
C ILE A 117 -0.30 -24.27 5.73
N ARG A 118 -1.33 -24.44 6.57
CA ARG A 118 -1.35 -25.48 7.60
C ARG A 118 -1.62 -26.84 6.97
N ARG A 119 -0.93 -27.88 7.44
CA ARG A 119 -1.25 -29.26 7.12
C ARG A 119 -2.69 -29.59 7.57
N GLN A 120 -3.43 -30.25 6.70
CA GLN A 120 -4.85 -30.61 6.93
C GLN A 120 -5.07 -32.12 7.13
N GLY A 121 -3.99 -32.92 7.11
CA GLY A 121 -4.05 -34.37 7.26
C GLY A 121 -4.57 -35.12 6.02
N ASN A 122 -4.41 -34.53 4.82
CA ASN A 122 -4.86 -35.11 3.56
C ASN A 122 -3.72 -35.26 2.54
N ASP A 123 -4.01 -35.91 1.41
CA ASP A 123 -3.04 -36.22 0.33
C ASP A 123 -2.37 -34.98 -0.29
N LEU A 124 -2.85 -33.78 0.01
CA LEU A 124 -2.28 -32.51 -0.48
C LEU A 124 -1.20 -31.95 0.48
N ASP A 125 -0.97 -32.52 1.64
CA ASP A 125 0.01 -32.03 2.60
C ASP A 125 1.45 -31.98 2.07
N PRO A 126 1.93 -32.97 1.26
CA PRO A 126 3.24 -32.86 0.65
C PRO A 126 3.36 -31.65 -0.31
N ILE A 127 2.27 -31.30 -1.00
CA ILE A 127 2.22 -30.12 -1.90
C ILE A 127 2.19 -28.83 -1.07
N ARG A 128 1.53 -28.82 0.09
CA ARG A 128 1.56 -27.67 1.03
C ARG A 128 2.96 -27.42 1.55
N ASP A 129 3.68 -28.45 1.96
CA ASP A 129 5.06 -28.32 2.44
C ASP A 129 5.97 -27.71 1.35
N GLU A 130 5.87 -28.23 0.12
CA GLU A 130 6.64 -27.71 -1.02
C GLU A 130 6.28 -26.26 -1.36
N ALA A 131 4.99 -25.89 -1.30
CA ALA A 131 4.53 -24.53 -1.51
C ALA A 131 5.09 -23.56 -0.45
N VAL A 132 5.11 -23.97 0.84
CA VAL A 132 5.72 -23.20 1.93
C VAL A 132 7.22 -23.00 1.69
N ASP A 133 7.93 -24.05 1.27
CA ASP A 133 9.37 -23.95 0.99
C ASP A 133 9.66 -23.01 -0.20
N ILE A 134 8.82 -23.02 -1.24
CA ILE A 134 8.92 -22.06 -2.35
C ILE A 134 8.71 -20.64 -1.86
N LEU A 135 7.66 -20.40 -1.03
CA LEU A 135 7.41 -19.07 -0.48
C LEU A 135 8.56 -18.60 0.40
N ARG A 136 9.12 -19.47 1.23
CA ARG A 136 10.32 -19.16 2.04
C ARG A 136 11.53 -18.82 1.19
N MET A 137 11.75 -19.53 0.08
CA MET A 137 12.84 -19.21 -0.85
C MET A 137 12.62 -17.85 -1.53
N GLN A 138 11.40 -17.53 -1.95
CA GLN A 138 11.08 -16.24 -2.54
C GLN A 138 11.20 -15.11 -1.52
N TYR A 139 10.76 -15.32 -0.29
CA TYR A 139 10.95 -14.37 0.81
C TYR A 139 12.43 -14.04 1.05
N LYS A 140 13.31 -15.05 1.02
CA LYS A 140 14.76 -14.86 1.17
C LYS A 140 15.42 -14.20 -0.05
N ARG A 141 14.84 -14.34 -1.24
CA ARG A 141 15.37 -13.72 -2.48
C ARG A 141 15.03 -12.25 -2.60
N GLY A 142 13.92 -11.83 -2.03
CA GLY A 142 13.48 -10.45 -2.05
C GLY A 142 14.09 -9.64 -0.90
N ASN A 143 13.89 -8.32 -0.93
CA ASN A 143 14.15 -7.43 0.19
C ASN A 143 13.05 -7.55 1.27
N ASN A 144 12.35 -8.66 1.31
CA ASN A 144 11.15 -8.93 2.10
C ASN A 144 11.39 -8.98 3.61
N GLY A 145 12.65 -8.81 4.01
CA GLY A 145 12.97 -8.62 5.42
C GLY A 145 12.43 -7.33 6.00
N TYR A 146 11.94 -6.39 5.18
CA TYR A 146 11.59 -5.04 5.63
C TYR A 146 10.14 -4.69 5.33
N VAL A 147 9.36 -4.50 6.39
CA VAL A 147 8.00 -3.94 6.33
C VAL A 147 8.10 -2.42 6.40
N LYS A 148 7.52 -1.73 5.42
CA LYS A 148 7.48 -0.27 5.35
C LYS A 148 6.14 0.25 5.82
N THR A 149 6.15 1.10 6.84
CA THR A 149 4.93 1.73 7.39
C THR A 149 5.09 3.24 7.43
N LYS A 150 3.97 3.95 7.33
CA LYS A 150 3.95 5.40 7.22
C LYS A 150 2.90 6.01 8.14
N TYR A 151 3.28 7.08 8.80
CA TYR A 151 2.46 7.73 9.80
C TYR A 151 2.54 9.25 9.68
N VAL A 152 1.42 9.89 9.93
CA VAL A 152 1.35 11.32 10.20
C VAL A 152 0.88 11.51 11.63
N THR A 153 1.69 12.16 12.45
CA THR A 153 1.32 12.52 13.83
C THR A 153 1.09 14.02 13.90
N LEU A 154 -0.10 14.39 14.34
CA LEU A 154 -0.52 15.77 14.50
C LEU A 154 -0.47 16.16 15.96
N THR A 155 0.06 17.36 16.25
CA THR A 155 0.23 17.87 17.62
C THR A 155 -0.43 19.22 17.76
N ILE A 156 -1.19 19.40 18.86
CA ILE A 156 -1.83 20.66 19.20
C ILE A 156 -1.62 21.00 20.68
N GLU A 157 -1.68 22.27 21.00
CA GLU A 157 -1.81 22.75 22.38
C GLU A 157 -3.30 22.88 22.73
N ALA A 158 -3.70 22.39 23.89
CA ALA A 158 -5.07 22.53 24.40
C ALA A 158 -5.07 22.62 25.93
N GLU A 159 -6.01 23.38 26.47
CA GLU A 159 -6.08 23.60 27.91
C GLU A 159 -6.42 22.34 28.71
N ASN A 160 -7.23 21.45 28.12
CA ASN A 160 -7.68 20.22 28.76
C ASN A 160 -8.02 19.12 27.75
N LEU A 161 -8.24 17.92 28.25
CA LEU A 161 -8.54 16.73 27.44
C LEU A 161 -9.83 16.88 26.61
N PRO A 162 -10.98 17.37 27.11
CA PRO A 162 -12.16 17.56 26.28
C PRO A 162 -11.95 18.56 25.13
N ALA A 163 -11.25 19.67 25.37
CA ALA A 163 -10.92 20.64 24.34
C ALA A 163 -10.00 20.02 23.24
N ALA A 164 -9.03 19.22 23.67
CA ALA A 164 -8.16 18.49 22.74
C ALA A 164 -8.96 17.52 21.85
N ARG A 165 -9.87 16.73 22.44
CA ARG A 165 -10.74 15.81 21.68
C ARG A 165 -11.61 16.52 20.65
N ALA A 166 -12.27 17.61 21.05
CA ALA A 166 -13.13 18.40 20.16
C ALA A 166 -12.33 18.96 18.96
N ARG A 167 -11.12 19.46 19.22
CA ARG A 167 -10.25 20.00 18.17
C ARG A 167 -9.73 18.90 17.24
N PHE A 168 -9.32 17.75 17.79
CA PHE A 168 -8.85 16.62 16.98
C PHE A 168 -9.95 16.02 16.12
N ALA A 169 -11.18 15.90 16.57
CA ALA A 169 -12.28 15.36 15.77
C ALA A 169 -12.42 16.07 14.41
N ARG A 170 -12.24 17.40 14.38
CA ARG A 170 -12.23 18.17 13.14
C ARG A 170 -10.96 17.92 12.32
N ILE A 171 -9.78 18.00 12.96
CA ILE A 171 -8.49 17.84 12.28
C ILE A 171 -8.37 16.46 11.66
N GLU A 172 -8.83 15.40 12.33
CA GLU A 172 -8.84 14.03 11.82
C GLU A 172 -9.68 13.91 10.55
N THR A 173 -10.92 14.42 10.60
CA THR A 173 -11.82 14.39 9.42
C THR A 173 -11.20 15.13 8.23
N ASP A 174 -10.65 16.32 8.46
CA ASP A 174 -10.01 17.11 7.41
C ASP A 174 -8.78 16.38 6.84
N THR A 175 -7.97 15.75 7.70
CA THR A 175 -6.76 15.01 7.29
C THR A 175 -7.11 13.76 6.49
N LEU A 176 -8.08 12.96 6.95
CA LEU A 176 -8.54 11.77 6.22
C LEU A 176 -9.12 12.13 4.85
N ASN A 177 -9.88 13.23 4.76
CA ASN A 177 -10.40 13.71 3.48
C ASN A 177 -9.28 14.12 2.52
N ARG A 178 -8.20 14.75 3.01
CA ARG A 178 -7.02 15.09 2.19
C ARG A 178 -6.31 13.85 1.65
N PHE A 179 -6.11 12.81 2.48
CA PHE A 179 -5.58 11.54 2.01
C PHE A 179 -6.48 10.89 0.97
N LYS A 180 -7.80 10.92 1.17
CA LYS A 180 -8.77 10.40 0.19
C LYS A 180 -8.69 11.14 -1.16
N VAL A 181 -8.50 12.47 -1.15
CA VAL A 181 -8.29 13.26 -2.38
C VAL A 181 -7.01 12.84 -3.10
N MET A 182 -5.94 12.57 -2.36
CA MET A 182 -4.68 12.03 -2.93
C MET A 182 -4.80 10.58 -3.41
N GLY A 183 -5.90 9.89 -3.11
CA GLY A 183 -6.08 8.47 -3.43
C GLY A 183 -5.43 7.51 -2.43
N ALA A 184 -4.93 8.00 -1.30
CA ALA A 184 -4.34 7.19 -0.25
C ALA A 184 -5.39 6.73 0.77
N ALA A 185 -5.39 5.43 1.12
CA ALA A 185 -6.12 4.96 2.28
C ALA A 185 -5.41 5.43 3.56
N ALA A 186 -6.18 5.85 4.55
CA ALA A 186 -5.65 6.30 5.83
C ALA A 186 -6.65 6.03 6.96
N HIS A 187 -6.14 5.70 8.15
CA HIS A 187 -6.95 5.50 9.35
C HIS A 187 -6.27 6.08 10.59
N VAL A 188 -7.07 6.52 11.53
CA VAL A 188 -6.59 7.05 12.81
C VAL A 188 -6.25 5.87 13.71
N LEU A 189 -5.03 5.82 14.24
CA LEU A 189 -4.64 4.80 15.20
C LEU A 189 -5.33 4.98 16.53
N ASP A 190 -5.86 3.90 17.08
CA ASP A 190 -6.33 3.86 18.45
C ASP A 190 -5.17 3.81 19.46
N GLY A 191 -5.48 3.81 20.76
CA GLY A 191 -4.44 3.81 21.78
C GLY A 191 -3.62 2.52 21.83
N LYS A 192 -4.22 1.36 21.54
CA LYS A 192 -3.53 0.06 21.51
C LYS A 192 -2.60 -0.01 20.31
N GLU A 193 -3.08 0.38 19.13
CA GLU A 193 -2.28 0.45 17.90
C GLU A 193 -1.09 1.41 18.05
N ARG A 194 -1.28 2.57 18.69
CA ARG A 194 -0.17 3.50 18.99
C ARG A 194 0.84 2.93 19.96
N LEU A 195 0.39 2.22 21.00
CA LEU A 195 1.30 1.55 21.93
C LEU A 195 2.08 0.42 21.24
N GLU A 196 1.43 -0.35 20.38
CA GLU A 196 2.08 -1.39 19.56
C GLU A 196 3.12 -0.78 18.61
N LEU A 197 2.79 0.33 17.95
CA LEU A 197 3.74 1.07 17.13
C LEU A 197 4.97 1.49 17.93
N LEU A 198 4.79 2.10 19.11
CA LEU A 198 5.89 2.49 19.97
C LEU A 198 6.69 1.29 20.49
N TYR A 199 6.00 0.21 20.86
CA TYR A 199 6.64 -1.05 21.25
C TYR A 199 7.56 -1.56 20.14
N ASN A 200 7.07 -1.63 18.92
CA ASN A 200 7.84 -2.10 17.76
C ASN A 200 9.06 -1.22 17.48
N ILE A 201 9.00 0.11 17.75
CA ILE A 201 10.14 1.01 17.63
C ILE A 201 11.18 0.78 18.75
N LEU A 202 10.71 0.58 19.95
CA LEU A 202 11.54 0.45 21.13
C LEU A 202 12.08 -0.97 21.36
N HIS A 203 11.53 -1.97 20.63
CA HIS A 203 11.97 -3.37 20.66
C HIS A 203 12.48 -3.83 19.28
N PRO A 204 13.56 -3.24 18.77
CA PRO A 204 14.09 -3.59 17.45
C PRO A 204 14.62 -5.02 17.36
N GLU A 205 14.67 -5.75 18.46
CA GLU A 205 15.00 -7.17 18.53
C GLU A 205 13.80 -8.06 18.10
N GLY A 206 12.61 -7.48 17.99
CA GLY A 206 11.35 -8.19 17.85
C GLY A 206 10.73 -8.57 19.20
N GLY A 207 9.51 -9.05 19.19
CA GLY A 207 8.75 -9.49 20.36
C GLY A 207 7.25 -9.39 20.06
N GLN A 208 6.46 -10.09 20.87
CA GLN A 208 5.00 -9.98 20.80
C GLN A 208 4.53 -8.88 21.73
N PHE A 209 3.82 -7.89 21.21
CA PHE A 209 3.14 -6.89 22.00
C PHE A 209 1.88 -7.51 22.62
N ALA A 210 1.80 -7.50 23.95
CA ALA A 210 0.65 -7.98 24.68
C ALA A 210 0.18 -6.86 25.62
N PHE A 211 -1.01 -6.32 25.37
CA PHE A 211 -1.60 -5.26 26.17
C PHE A 211 -3.12 -5.26 26.03
N GLU A 212 -3.79 -5.14 27.19
CA GLU A 212 -5.23 -4.87 27.27
C GLU A 212 -5.50 -3.77 28.30
N TRP A 213 -6.45 -2.89 28.00
CA TRP A 213 -6.75 -1.73 28.87
C TRP A 213 -7.18 -2.14 30.28
N ASP A 214 -7.86 -3.28 30.42
CA ASP A 214 -8.33 -3.81 31.70
C ASP A 214 -7.20 -4.28 32.63
N TRP A 215 -5.99 -4.45 32.10
CA TRP A 215 -4.83 -4.83 32.91
C TRP A 215 -4.30 -3.67 33.76
N LEU A 216 -4.47 -2.41 33.33
CA LEU A 216 -3.91 -1.25 34.04
C LEU A 216 -4.49 -1.09 35.45
N PRO A 217 -5.82 -1.10 35.69
CA PRO A 217 -6.37 -0.98 37.03
C PRO A 217 -6.01 -2.16 37.94
N ALA A 218 -5.87 -3.35 37.38
CA ALA A 218 -5.60 -4.59 38.13
C ALA A 218 -4.13 -4.71 38.53
N SER A 219 -3.20 -4.25 37.68
CA SER A 219 -1.75 -4.42 37.90
C SER A 219 -1.09 -3.23 38.61
N GLY A 220 -1.70 -2.02 38.56
CA GLY A 220 -1.06 -0.80 39.01
C GLY A 220 0.09 -0.30 38.12
N LEU A 221 0.27 -0.92 36.96
CA LEU A 221 1.25 -0.52 35.96
C LEU A 221 0.75 0.64 35.12
N SER A 222 1.67 1.37 34.51
CA SER A 222 1.37 2.40 33.51
C SER A 222 1.46 1.84 32.10
N VAL A 223 0.87 2.51 31.12
CA VAL A 223 1.01 2.14 29.69
C VAL A 223 2.47 2.10 29.22
N LYS A 224 3.35 2.87 29.86
CA LYS A 224 4.78 2.89 29.54
C LYS A 224 5.49 1.59 29.90
N ASP A 225 5.01 0.88 30.93
CA ASP A 225 5.63 -0.38 31.37
C ASP A 225 5.49 -1.48 30.32
N PHE A 226 4.44 -1.43 29.48
CA PHE A 226 4.19 -2.39 28.40
C PHE A 226 5.00 -2.13 27.13
N ILE A 227 5.52 -0.91 26.96
CA ILE A 227 6.30 -0.51 25.76
C ILE A 227 7.77 -0.25 26.06
N SER A 228 8.17 -0.21 27.32
CA SER A 228 9.56 0.11 27.71
C SER A 228 10.51 -1.01 27.36
N PRO A 229 11.64 -0.72 26.69
CA PRO A 229 12.69 -1.70 26.48
C PRO A 229 13.41 -2.01 27.79
N SER A 230 14.19 -3.08 27.79
CA SER A 230 14.95 -3.51 28.98
C SER A 230 15.97 -2.46 29.48
N SER A 231 16.51 -1.65 28.59
CA SER A 231 17.46 -0.58 28.95
C SER A 231 17.66 0.40 27.82
N PHE A 232 17.95 1.66 28.19
CA PHE A 232 18.61 2.65 27.32
C PHE A 232 20.03 2.91 27.79
N HIS A 233 20.93 3.13 26.84
CA HIS A 233 22.30 3.53 27.14
C HIS A 233 22.76 4.64 26.18
N PHE A 234 22.87 5.87 26.69
CA PHE A 234 23.29 7.08 25.96
C PHE A 234 24.68 7.57 26.35
N GLY A 235 25.57 6.67 26.79
CA GLY A 235 26.91 7.03 27.25
C GLY A 235 27.92 7.39 26.14
N GLU A 236 27.59 7.10 24.86
CA GLU A 236 28.44 7.39 23.72
C GLU A 236 28.01 8.69 23.02
N THR A 237 28.99 9.39 22.40
CA THR A 237 28.75 10.71 21.76
C THR A 237 27.78 10.63 20.57
N ARG A 238 27.90 9.58 19.75
CA ARG A 238 27.28 9.48 18.42
C ARG A 238 26.41 8.24 18.23
N THR A 239 26.29 7.41 19.25
CA THR A 239 25.55 6.17 19.23
C THR A 239 24.86 5.94 20.57
N PHE A 240 23.85 5.11 20.57
CA PHE A 240 23.15 4.66 21.77
C PHE A 240 22.85 3.16 21.66
N ARG A 241 22.32 2.58 22.74
CA ARG A 241 21.80 1.21 22.72
C ARG A 241 20.38 1.17 23.29
N ILE A 242 19.54 0.35 22.65
CA ILE A 242 18.22 -0.06 23.14
C ILE A 242 18.30 -1.57 23.38
N GLY A 243 18.25 -2.00 24.65
CA GLY A 243 18.53 -3.39 24.98
C GLY A 243 19.91 -3.83 24.46
N ARG A 244 19.90 -4.79 23.55
CA ARG A 244 21.13 -5.31 22.90
C ARG A 244 21.46 -4.64 21.57
N ARG A 245 20.55 -3.85 20.98
CA ARG A 245 20.73 -3.22 19.67
C ARG A 245 21.46 -1.89 19.76
N TYR A 246 22.29 -1.64 18.80
CA TYR A 246 22.95 -0.36 18.60
C TYR A 246 22.07 0.56 17.76
N GLY A 247 22.05 1.85 18.08
CA GLY A 247 21.32 2.86 17.34
C GLY A 247 22.09 4.15 17.15
N ALA A 248 21.73 4.90 16.13
CA ALA A 248 22.22 6.24 15.86
C ALA A 248 21.15 7.09 15.19
N VAL A 249 21.03 8.34 15.61
CA VAL A 249 20.20 9.34 14.94
C VAL A 249 21.10 10.35 14.24
N SER A 250 20.76 10.61 12.99
CA SER A 250 21.40 11.61 12.14
C SER A 250 20.36 12.65 11.71
N PHE A 251 20.81 13.86 11.37
CA PHE A 251 19.98 14.88 10.77
C PHE A 251 20.44 15.17 9.35
N LEU A 252 19.50 15.53 8.47
CA LEU A 252 19.76 15.90 7.09
C LEU A 252 19.98 17.40 6.98
N GLN A 253 21.14 17.80 6.46
CA GLN A 253 21.43 19.17 6.09
C GLN A 253 21.29 19.32 4.57
N ILE A 254 20.33 20.12 4.13
CA ILE A 254 20.06 20.37 2.73
C ILE A 254 21.00 21.48 2.27
N LEU A 255 21.90 21.17 1.35
CA LEU A 255 22.83 22.11 0.72
C LEU A 255 22.40 22.48 -0.70
N ALA A 256 21.61 21.62 -1.33
CA ALA A 256 21.13 21.80 -2.69
C ALA A 256 20.17 22.99 -2.80
N PRO A 257 20.22 23.75 -3.89
CA PRO A 257 19.20 24.76 -4.21
C PRO A 257 17.87 24.13 -4.67
N GLU A 258 17.96 22.96 -5.29
CA GLU A 258 16.82 22.18 -5.77
C GLU A 258 16.92 20.75 -5.26
N MET A 259 15.78 20.13 -4.98
CA MET A 259 15.66 18.78 -4.46
C MET A 259 14.92 17.89 -5.45
N HIS A 260 15.21 16.59 -5.40
CA HIS A 260 14.50 15.57 -6.17
C HIS A 260 13.52 14.81 -5.29
N ASP A 261 12.36 14.47 -5.84
CA ASP A 261 11.27 13.76 -5.16
C ASP A 261 11.59 12.28 -4.81
N ARG A 262 12.74 11.78 -5.25
CA ARG A 262 13.19 10.40 -5.00
C ARG A 262 13.92 10.21 -3.67
N ILE A 263 14.31 11.28 -2.98
CA ILE A 263 15.16 11.21 -1.79
C ILE A 263 14.59 10.31 -0.69
N LEU A 264 13.28 10.40 -0.39
CA LEU A 264 12.66 9.55 0.62
C LEU A 264 12.62 8.08 0.18
N THR A 265 12.37 7.84 -1.10
CA THR A 265 12.39 6.49 -1.67
C THR A 265 13.74 5.84 -1.49
N ASP A 266 14.81 6.52 -1.88
CA ASP A 266 16.17 5.97 -1.84
C ASP A 266 16.65 5.74 -0.39
N PHE A 267 16.20 6.56 0.57
CA PHE A 267 16.42 6.27 2.00
C PHE A 267 15.69 5.00 2.44
N MET A 268 14.45 4.81 2.00
CA MET A 268 13.63 3.67 2.40
C MET A 268 13.96 2.37 1.65
N GLU A 269 14.73 2.46 0.56
CA GLU A 269 15.27 1.31 -0.19
C GLU A 269 16.64 0.86 0.36
N ALA A 270 17.26 1.63 1.25
CA ALA A 270 18.52 1.24 1.87
C ALA A 270 18.35 0.02 2.78
N ASP A 271 19.33 -0.87 2.77
CA ASP A 271 19.35 -2.07 3.62
C ASP A 271 19.45 -1.70 5.11
N GLY A 272 18.66 -2.37 5.93
CA GLY A 272 18.71 -2.22 7.39
C GLY A 272 17.45 -1.56 7.96
N ASN A 273 17.37 -1.55 9.30
CA ASN A 273 16.28 -0.86 9.99
C ASN A 273 16.54 0.65 9.93
N ILE A 274 15.66 1.35 9.24
CA ILE A 274 15.72 2.80 9.07
C ILE A 274 14.36 3.43 9.36
N MET A 275 14.37 4.54 10.08
CA MET A 275 13.18 5.37 10.26
C MET A 275 13.51 6.81 9.91
N VAL A 276 12.80 7.36 8.95
CA VAL A 276 12.89 8.77 8.56
C VAL A 276 11.76 9.53 9.25
N THR A 277 12.11 10.62 9.90
CA THR A 277 11.14 11.46 10.61
C THR A 277 11.33 12.93 10.21
N MET A 278 10.24 13.54 9.75
CA MET A 278 10.18 14.95 9.40
C MET A 278 9.24 15.67 10.36
N HIS A 279 9.77 16.59 11.18
CA HIS A 279 8.95 17.51 11.96
C HIS A 279 8.75 18.78 11.17
N ILE A 280 7.50 19.15 10.97
CA ILE A 280 7.08 20.25 10.10
C ILE A 280 6.21 21.19 10.91
N ARG A 281 6.53 22.47 10.91
CA ARG A 281 5.74 23.51 11.55
C ARG A 281 5.58 24.72 10.64
N GLY A 282 4.36 25.12 10.38
CA GLY A 282 4.06 26.32 9.59
C GLY A 282 4.54 27.59 10.27
N ILE A 283 5.03 28.54 9.47
CA ILE A 283 5.36 29.90 9.91
C ILE A 283 4.16 30.80 9.55
N ASN A 284 3.80 31.70 10.46
CA ASN A 284 2.72 32.64 10.17
C ASN A 284 3.08 33.46 8.92
N GLN A 285 2.11 33.62 7.98
CA GLN A 285 2.36 34.28 6.68
C GLN A 285 2.92 35.68 6.84
N ASN A 286 2.40 36.46 7.79
CA ASN A 286 2.90 37.82 8.04
C ASN A 286 4.34 37.82 8.58
N GLU A 287 4.70 36.82 9.40
CA GLU A 287 6.06 36.68 9.92
C GLU A 287 7.02 36.22 8.82
N ALA A 288 6.60 35.28 7.97
CA ALA A 288 7.36 34.82 6.80
C ALA A 288 7.68 35.98 5.86
N ILE A 289 6.68 36.77 5.48
CA ILE A 289 6.85 37.97 4.64
C ILE A 289 7.80 38.97 5.30
N LYS A 290 7.67 39.24 6.60
CA LYS A 290 8.58 40.13 7.33
C LYS A 290 10.02 39.62 7.33
N MET A 291 10.19 38.31 7.52
CA MET A 291 11.52 37.66 7.52
C MET A 291 12.19 37.80 6.17
N VAL A 292 11.48 37.52 5.07
CA VAL A 292 12.01 37.65 3.71
C VAL A 292 12.33 39.12 3.37
N LYS A 293 11.46 40.07 3.72
CA LYS A 293 11.70 41.50 3.53
C LYS A 293 12.96 41.98 4.27
N ARG A 294 13.17 41.55 5.52
CA ARG A 294 14.42 41.85 6.25
C ARG A 294 15.63 41.29 5.52
N LYS A 295 15.57 40.05 5.05
CA LYS A 295 16.67 39.42 4.32
C LYS A 295 16.99 40.16 3.02
N ILE A 296 15.96 40.61 2.28
CA ILE A 296 16.15 41.47 1.09
C ILE A 296 16.87 42.77 1.48
N THR A 297 16.43 43.43 2.56
CA THR A 297 17.07 44.67 3.03
C THR A 297 18.54 44.45 3.42
N ASP A 298 18.84 43.34 4.06
CA ASP A 298 20.22 42.96 4.44
C ASP A 298 21.08 42.69 3.20
N LEU A 299 20.56 42.01 2.19
CA LEU A 299 21.23 41.73 0.92
C LEU A 299 21.46 43.03 0.11
N ASP A 300 20.46 43.92 0.08
CA ASP A 300 20.61 45.25 -0.57
C ASP A 300 21.65 46.12 0.15
N ALA A 301 21.70 46.06 1.50
CA ALA A 301 22.74 46.75 2.27
C ALA A 301 24.17 46.21 1.99
N MET A 302 24.28 44.85 1.90
CA MET A 302 25.55 44.20 1.50
C MET A 302 25.97 44.60 0.08
N LYS A 303 24.99 44.64 -0.87
CA LYS A 303 25.22 45.08 -2.23
C LYS A 303 25.77 46.52 -2.29
N ILE A 304 25.16 47.43 -1.53
CA ILE A 304 25.61 48.83 -1.42
C ILE A 304 27.03 48.91 -0.80
N GLN A 305 27.33 48.07 0.18
CA GLN A 305 28.68 48.04 0.77
C GLN A 305 29.74 47.56 -0.21
N GLU A 306 29.46 46.47 -0.97
CA GLU A 306 30.41 45.98 -1.98
C GLU A 306 30.57 46.96 -3.14
N GLN A 307 29.48 47.66 -3.60
CA GLN A 307 29.59 48.72 -4.57
C GLN A 307 30.50 49.88 -4.09
N LYS A 308 30.33 50.33 -2.82
CA LYS A 308 31.23 51.36 -2.23
C LYS A 308 32.66 50.88 -2.14
N ARG A 309 32.89 49.58 -1.88
CA ARG A 309 34.23 48.98 -1.83
C ARG A 309 34.85 48.91 -3.23
N ALA A 310 34.09 48.52 -4.24
CA ALA A 310 34.54 48.49 -5.65
C ALA A 310 35.00 49.88 -6.10
N VAL A 311 34.17 50.89 -5.88
CA VAL A 311 34.51 52.31 -6.22
C VAL A 311 35.78 52.76 -5.54
N ARG A 312 35.94 52.47 -4.24
CA ARG A 312 37.18 52.81 -3.50
C ARG A 312 38.41 52.09 -4.01
N SER A 313 38.25 50.92 -4.60
CA SER A 313 39.32 50.11 -5.17
C SER A 313 39.56 50.36 -6.67
N GLY A 314 38.84 51.30 -7.29
CA GLY A 314 38.99 51.64 -8.70
C GLY A 314 38.36 50.65 -9.67
N TYR A 315 37.46 49.77 -9.21
CA TYR A 315 36.71 48.84 -10.03
C TYR A 315 35.34 49.42 -10.39
N ASP A 316 34.75 48.90 -11.48
CA ASP A 316 33.42 49.28 -11.91
C ASP A 316 32.33 48.87 -10.88
N MET A 317 31.36 49.75 -10.65
CA MET A 317 30.23 49.52 -9.70
C MET A 317 29.35 48.34 -10.08
N ASP A 318 29.38 47.90 -11.34
CA ASP A 318 28.57 46.78 -11.85
C ASP A 318 29.22 45.41 -11.60
N ILE A 319 30.49 45.38 -11.17
CA ILE A 319 31.20 44.16 -10.77
C ILE A 319 30.81 43.80 -9.34
N LEU A 320 29.66 43.12 -9.22
CA LEU A 320 29.21 42.57 -7.96
C LEU A 320 29.56 41.06 -7.86
N PRO A 321 29.84 40.52 -6.67
CA PRO A 321 29.89 39.11 -6.50
C PRO A 321 28.58 38.44 -7.04
N SER A 322 28.72 37.46 -7.92
CA SER A 322 27.60 36.78 -8.58
C SER A 322 26.56 36.29 -7.58
N ASP A 323 27.03 35.84 -6.41
CA ASP A 323 26.20 35.31 -5.33
C ASP A 323 25.21 36.34 -4.77
N LEU A 324 25.61 37.63 -4.61
CA LEU A 324 24.75 38.67 -4.07
C LEU A 324 23.63 39.05 -5.06
N SER A 325 23.90 39.02 -6.36
CA SER A 325 22.88 39.30 -7.39
C SER A 325 21.87 38.14 -7.48
N THR A 326 22.36 36.90 -7.44
CA THR A 326 21.53 35.71 -7.52
C THR A 326 20.65 35.57 -6.29
N TYR A 327 21.22 35.69 -5.07
CA TYR A 327 20.42 35.62 -3.84
C TYR A 327 19.43 36.77 -3.69
N GLY A 328 19.78 37.97 -4.17
CA GLY A 328 18.87 39.09 -4.17
C GLY A 328 17.67 38.90 -5.10
N GLY A 329 17.88 38.31 -6.29
CA GLY A 329 16.82 37.90 -7.21
C GLY A 329 15.92 36.83 -6.58
N ALA A 330 16.50 35.72 -6.14
CA ALA A 330 15.78 34.61 -5.52
C ALA A 330 14.95 35.04 -4.28
N ALA A 331 15.45 35.97 -3.47
CA ALA A 331 14.69 36.50 -2.34
C ALA A 331 13.48 37.36 -2.75
N LYS A 332 13.57 38.10 -3.84
CA LYS A 332 12.45 38.87 -4.41
C LYS A 332 11.40 37.95 -5.03
N ASP A 333 11.83 36.94 -5.77
CA ASP A 333 10.95 35.93 -6.35
C ASP A 333 10.19 35.17 -5.24
N LEU A 334 10.88 34.76 -4.19
CA LEU A 334 10.27 34.16 -3.00
C LEU A 334 9.23 35.09 -2.34
N LEU A 335 9.52 36.39 -2.23
CA LEU A 335 8.56 37.35 -1.71
C LEU A 335 7.31 37.44 -2.58
N THR A 336 7.47 37.43 -3.90
CA THR A 336 6.37 37.44 -4.86
C THR A 336 5.53 36.17 -4.75
N ASP A 337 6.17 35.01 -4.63
CA ASP A 337 5.50 33.71 -4.46
C ASP A 337 4.68 33.65 -3.16
N LEU A 338 5.24 34.16 -2.05
CA LEU A 338 4.54 34.26 -0.78
C LEU A 338 3.35 35.25 -0.80
N GLN A 339 3.37 36.26 -1.67
CA GLN A 339 2.32 37.26 -1.76
C GLN A 339 1.24 36.93 -2.80
N SER A 340 1.59 36.25 -3.90
CA SER A 340 0.74 36.06 -5.07
C SER A 340 0.35 34.62 -5.36
N ARG A 341 1.09 33.64 -4.81
CA ARG A 341 0.82 32.21 -4.97
C ARG A 341 0.39 31.59 -3.65
N ASN A 342 -0.17 30.38 -3.69
CA ASN A 342 -0.55 29.62 -2.49
C ASN A 342 0.69 29.00 -1.80
N GLU A 343 1.82 29.73 -1.78
CA GLU A 343 3.06 29.33 -1.10
C GLU A 343 3.06 29.80 0.36
N ARG A 344 3.49 28.92 1.25
CA ARG A 344 3.71 29.20 2.68
C ARG A 344 5.14 28.83 3.06
N MET A 345 5.58 29.25 4.24
CA MET A 345 6.86 28.84 4.79
C MET A 345 6.67 27.89 5.98
N PHE A 346 7.55 26.91 6.02
CA PHE A 346 7.58 25.89 7.07
C PHE A 346 9.01 25.75 7.61
N ASN A 347 9.13 25.49 8.91
CA ASN A 347 10.36 24.97 9.48
C ASN A 347 10.30 23.46 9.52
N MET A 348 11.33 22.80 9.03
CA MET A 348 11.46 21.36 9.00
C MET A 348 12.73 20.89 9.71
N THR A 349 12.58 19.90 10.60
CA THR A 349 13.67 19.06 11.12
C THR A 349 13.58 17.70 10.47
N PHE A 350 14.63 17.23 9.82
CA PHE A 350 14.69 15.93 9.17
C PHE A 350 15.67 15.03 9.92
N LEU A 351 15.17 13.94 10.50
CA LEU A 351 15.94 12.97 11.27
C LEU A 351 15.91 11.60 10.60
N VAL A 352 17.02 10.87 10.73
CA VAL A 352 17.14 9.49 10.28
C VAL A 352 17.66 8.65 11.45
N LEU A 353 16.84 7.73 11.92
CA LEU A 353 17.16 6.76 12.96
C LEU A 353 17.56 5.44 12.31
N HIS A 354 18.70 4.91 12.70
CA HIS A 354 19.15 3.57 12.33
C HIS A 354 19.28 2.69 13.57
N THR A 355 18.92 1.42 13.44
CA THR A 355 19.18 0.40 14.48
C THR A 355 19.77 -0.86 13.87
N ALA A 356 20.74 -1.48 14.55
CA ALA A 356 21.43 -2.68 14.06
C ALA A 356 21.85 -3.62 15.20
N GLU A 357 22.10 -4.89 14.87
CA GLU A 357 22.54 -5.91 15.83
C GLU A 357 23.95 -5.66 16.36
N THR A 358 24.83 -5.14 15.50
CA THR A 358 26.21 -4.88 15.82
C THR A 358 26.59 -3.45 15.44
N ARG A 359 27.60 -2.92 16.12
CA ARG A 359 28.16 -1.60 15.81
C ARG A 359 28.63 -1.53 14.35
N GLN A 360 29.25 -2.57 13.84
CA GLN A 360 29.73 -2.62 12.46
C GLN A 360 28.58 -2.51 11.44
N LYS A 361 27.49 -3.27 11.64
CA LYS A 361 26.28 -3.16 10.79
C LYS A 361 25.67 -1.76 10.87
N LEU A 362 25.66 -1.12 12.06
CA LEU A 362 25.19 0.25 12.23
C LEU A 362 26.04 1.24 11.43
N GLU A 363 27.38 1.13 11.49
CA GLU A 363 28.28 2.01 10.73
C GLU A 363 28.06 1.87 9.21
N ILE A 364 27.85 0.65 8.71
CA ILE A 364 27.54 0.39 7.30
C ILE A 364 26.22 1.05 6.91
N ALA A 365 25.14 0.84 7.68
CA ALA A 365 23.83 1.41 7.39
C ALA A 365 23.86 2.95 7.37
N VAL A 366 24.50 3.58 8.35
CA VAL A 366 24.63 5.04 8.39
C VAL A 366 25.47 5.57 7.23
N SER A 367 26.55 4.86 6.85
CA SER A 367 27.37 5.23 5.70
C SER A 367 26.61 5.13 4.38
N GLN A 368 25.81 4.09 4.19
CA GLN A 368 24.93 3.95 3.03
C GLN A 368 23.93 5.10 2.93
N ALA A 369 23.24 5.41 4.04
CA ALA A 369 22.30 6.53 4.09
C ALA A 369 23.02 7.89 3.84
N ALA A 370 24.25 8.07 4.32
CA ALA A 370 25.03 9.26 4.02
C ALA A 370 25.39 9.35 2.53
N SER A 371 25.68 8.24 1.87
CA SER A 371 25.94 8.20 0.43
C SER A 371 24.67 8.54 -0.38
N VAL A 372 23.50 8.07 0.05
CA VAL A 372 22.21 8.47 -0.54
C VAL A 372 22.02 9.98 -0.41
N ALA A 373 22.23 10.57 0.76
CA ALA A 373 22.13 12.01 0.97
C ALA A 373 23.06 12.81 0.04
N GLN A 374 24.31 12.34 -0.14
CA GLN A 374 25.29 12.99 -1.02
C GLN A 374 24.86 13.00 -2.49
N THR A 375 24.17 11.96 -2.96
CA THR A 375 23.62 11.93 -4.32
C THR A 375 22.66 13.10 -4.60
N TYR A 376 22.00 13.60 -3.55
CA TYR A 376 21.09 14.73 -3.61
C TYR A 376 21.69 16.07 -3.13
N ASN A 377 23.01 16.19 -3.10
CA ASN A 377 23.71 17.35 -2.55
C ASN A 377 23.27 17.71 -1.12
N CYS A 378 22.99 16.70 -0.32
CA CYS A 378 22.66 16.82 1.09
C CYS A 378 23.76 16.18 1.95
N LEU A 379 23.86 16.61 3.18
CA LEU A 379 24.77 16.03 4.15
C LEU A 379 24.00 15.39 5.28
N LEU A 380 24.18 14.09 5.48
CA LEU A 380 23.61 13.38 6.63
C LEU A 380 24.66 13.33 7.74
N THR A 381 24.41 14.04 8.84
CA THR A 381 25.34 14.18 9.97
C THR A 381 24.72 13.59 11.23
N ARG A 382 25.50 12.76 11.95
CA ARG A 382 25.05 12.24 13.26
C ARG A 382 24.91 13.36 14.28
N LEU A 383 23.93 13.23 15.15
CA LEU A 383 23.78 14.10 16.30
C LEU A 383 24.89 13.81 17.31
N ASP A 384 25.67 14.85 17.68
CA ASP A 384 26.71 14.75 18.69
C ASP A 384 26.13 15.13 20.06
N PHE A 385 26.22 14.25 21.05
CA PHE A 385 25.72 14.42 22.43
C PHE A 385 24.19 14.63 22.56
N GLN A 386 23.41 14.41 21.49
CA GLN A 386 21.97 14.59 21.42
C GLN A 386 21.26 13.31 20.95
N GLN A 387 21.85 12.16 21.18
CA GLN A 387 21.30 10.89 20.69
C GLN A 387 20.00 10.50 21.41
N GLU A 388 19.87 10.82 22.69
CA GLU A 388 18.62 10.65 23.46
C GLU A 388 17.50 11.53 22.91
N ASP A 389 17.76 12.84 22.77
CA ASP A 389 16.79 13.79 22.19
C ASP A 389 16.43 13.42 20.75
N GLY A 390 17.41 12.92 19.98
CA GLY A 390 17.22 12.42 18.62
C GLY A 390 16.28 11.22 18.59
N LEU A 391 16.53 10.20 19.42
CA LEU A 391 15.67 9.02 19.51
C LEU A 391 14.24 9.42 19.92
N MET A 392 14.08 10.22 20.98
CA MET A 392 12.77 10.64 21.48
C MET A 392 12.02 11.51 20.46
N SER A 393 12.74 12.30 19.65
CA SER A 393 12.15 13.06 18.54
C SER A 393 11.80 12.18 17.33
N SER A 394 12.45 11.04 17.16
CA SER A 394 12.11 10.11 16.09
C SER A 394 10.81 9.34 16.36
N LEU A 395 10.40 9.19 17.63
CA LEU A 395 9.14 8.50 17.96
C LEU A 395 7.92 9.23 17.38
N PRO A 396 6.90 8.51 16.86
CA PRO A 396 5.69 9.11 16.26
C PRO A 396 4.74 9.66 17.34
N LEU A 397 5.27 10.56 18.14
CA LEU A 397 4.56 11.25 19.24
C LEU A 397 4.25 12.70 18.90
N GLY A 398 4.90 13.29 17.88
CA GLY A 398 4.73 14.69 17.53
C GLY A 398 5.56 15.66 18.38
N LEU A 399 6.58 15.17 19.07
CA LEU A 399 7.48 15.97 19.91
C LEU A 399 8.87 16.09 19.26
N ASN A 400 9.32 17.30 19.02
CA ASN A 400 10.68 17.59 18.53
C ASN A 400 11.53 18.26 19.61
N ARG A 401 12.59 17.60 20.05
CA ARG A 401 13.60 18.14 20.98
C ARG A 401 14.83 18.69 20.27
N ILE A 402 14.97 18.41 18.96
CA ILE A 402 16.10 18.84 18.12
C ILE A 402 15.81 20.22 17.52
N LYS A 403 16.69 21.18 17.77
CA LYS A 403 16.56 22.57 17.32
C LYS A 403 17.29 22.86 15.99
N ILE A 404 17.52 21.84 15.18
CA ILE A 404 18.14 21.97 13.85
C ILE A 404 16.99 22.02 12.84
N GLU A 405 16.69 23.23 12.37
CA GLU A 405 15.56 23.47 11.47
C GLU A 405 16.03 24.07 10.15
N ARG A 406 15.35 23.70 9.08
CA ARG A 406 15.47 24.31 7.75
C ARG A 406 14.14 24.92 7.34
N SER A 407 14.15 26.20 7.00
CA SER A 407 12.96 26.85 6.44
C SER A 407 12.82 26.49 4.96
N LEU A 408 11.64 26.04 4.56
CA LEU A 408 11.27 25.61 3.22
C LEU A 408 9.94 26.25 2.82
N THR A 409 9.74 26.45 1.52
CA THR A 409 8.43 26.79 0.95
C THR A 409 7.54 25.55 0.84
N THR A 410 6.25 25.73 0.59
CA THR A 410 5.32 24.59 0.39
C THR A 410 5.83 23.65 -0.70
N SER A 411 6.18 24.19 -1.86
CA SER A 411 6.66 23.37 -2.99
C SER A 411 7.96 22.64 -2.66
N ALA A 412 8.92 23.30 -1.99
CA ALA A 412 10.18 22.69 -1.57
C ALA A 412 9.96 21.59 -0.50
N LEU A 413 8.97 21.75 0.37
CA LEU A 413 8.59 20.74 1.36
C LEU A 413 7.91 19.55 0.70
N ALA A 414 7.00 19.80 -0.27
CA ALA A 414 6.26 18.76 -0.97
C ALA A 414 7.15 17.86 -1.86
N VAL A 415 8.38 18.27 -2.18
CA VAL A 415 9.37 17.40 -2.85
C VAL A 415 9.69 16.16 -2.02
N PHE A 416 9.58 16.23 -0.69
CA PHE A 416 9.68 15.05 0.17
C PHE A 416 8.40 14.22 0.09
N VAL A 417 8.14 13.63 -1.08
CA VAL A 417 6.96 12.81 -1.36
C VAL A 417 7.01 11.54 -0.50
N PRO A 418 6.04 11.32 0.42
CA PRO A 418 6.08 10.18 1.32
C PRO A 418 5.56 8.88 0.67
N PHE A 419 5.16 8.94 -0.59
CA PHE A 419 4.74 7.78 -1.37
C PHE A 419 5.96 7.12 -2.02
N VAL A 420 6.51 6.17 -1.31
CA VAL A 420 7.82 5.58 -1.59
C VAL A 420 7.70 4.39 -2.54
N THR A 421 6.82 3.47 -2.21
CA THR A 421 6.56 2.24 -2.98
C THR A 421 5.17 1.76 -2.63
N GLN A 422 4.38 1.45 -3.65
CA GLN A 422 3.09 0.78 -3.41
C GLN A 422 3.38 -0.69 -3.09
N GLU A 423 3.35 -1.02 -1.82
CA GLU A 423 3.45 -2.40 -1.35
C GLU A 423 2.05 -3.00 -1.30
N VAL A 424 1.89 -4.17 -1.90
CA VAL A 424 0.65 -4.96 -1.80
C VAL A 424 0.97 -6.15 -0.92
N PHE A 425 0.67 -6.01 0.36
CA PHE A 425 0.95 -7.00 1.37
C PHE A 425 -0.24 -7.15 2.32
N MET A 426 -1.15 -8.03 1.95
CA MET A 426 -2.33 -8.35 2.74
C MET A 426 -2.07 -9.58 3.60
N GLY A 427 -2.73 -9.66 4.75
CA GLY A 427 -2.73 -10.83 5.62
C GLY A 427 -3.84 -11.83 5.29
N GLY A 428 -4.02 -12.85 6.12
CA GLY A 428 -5.10 -13.83 5.99
C GLY A 428 -4.93 -14.78 4.80
N ASP A 429 -5.95 -14.88 3.95
CA ASP A 429 -5.97 -15.76 2.77
C ASP A 429 -5.26 -15.15 1.53
N ALA A 430 -4.39 -14.16 1.74
CA ALA A 430 -3.67 -13.50 0.65
C ALA A 430 -2.72 -14.46 -0.07
N MET A 431 -2.76 -14.43 -1.39
CA MET A 431 -1.96 -15.27 -2.26
C MET A 431 -0.74 -14.55 -2.80
N TYR A 432 0.33 -15.30 -3.03
CA TYR A 432 1.56 -14.79 -3.61
C TYR A 432 1.42 -14.64 -5.13
N TYR A 433 1.56 -13.41 -5.61
CA TYR A 433 1.51 -13.09 -7.05
C TYR A 433 2.88 -12.91 -7.69
N GLY A 434 3.89 -12.47 -6.96
CA GLY A 434 5.24 -12.23 -7.47
C GLY A 434 6.06 -11.34 -6.56
N LEU A 435 7.15 -10.80 -7.09
CA LEU A 435 7.96 -9.77 -6.44
C LEU A 435 7.65 -8.41 -7.07
N ASN A 436 7.56 -7.39 -6.24
CA ASN A 436 7.42 -6.01 -6.70
C ASN A 436 8.67 -5.60 -7.48
N ALA A 437 8.49 -5.10 -8.70
CA ALA A 437 9.61 -4.77 -9.59
C ALA A 437 10.48 -3.61 -9.08
N LEU A 438 10.00 -2.80 -8.15
CA LEU A 438 10.72 -1.67 -7.58
C LEU A 438 11.40 -2.02 -6.26
N SER A 439 10.64 -2.54 -5.30
CA SER A 439 11.14 -2.85 -3.96
C SER A 439 11.70 -4.26 -3.82
N ASN A 440 11.39 -5.14 -4.78
CA ASN A 440 11.69 -6.57 -4.73
C ASN A 440 11.02 -7.28 -3.53
N ASN A 441 9.98 -6.70 -2.94
CA ASN A 441 9.17 -7.31 -1.90
C ASN A 441 8.09 -8.22 -2.50
N MET A 442 7.64 -9.20 -1.72
CA MET A 442 6.56 -10.09 -2.15
C MET A 442 5.24 -9.32 -2.28
N ILE A 443 4.51 -9.62 -3.35
CA ILE A 443 3.14 -9.18 -3.54
C ILE A 443 2.23 -10.27 -3.00
N LEU A 444 1.54 -9.98 -1.91
CA LEU A 444 0.51 -10.82 -1.30
C LEU A 444 -0.82 -10.11 -1.39
N LEU A 445 -1.76 -10.66 -2.15
CA LEU A 445 -3.06 -10.06 -2.41
C LEU A 445 -4.18 -11.07 -2.14
N ASP A 446 -5.16 -10.66 -1.36
CA ASP A 446 -6.46 -11.32 -1.26
C ASP A 446 -7.46 -10.60 -2.18
N ARG A 447 -7.75 -11.21 -3.33
CA ARG A 447 -8.66 -10.62 -4.33
C ARG A 447 -10.09 -10.45 -3.81
N LYS A 448 -10.53 -11.25 -2.85
CA LYS A 448 -11.86 -11.14 -2.24
C LYS A 448 -12.06 -9.84 -1.47
N GLN A 449 -10.97 -9.26 -0.93
CA GLN A 449 -11.00 -7.96 -0.27
C GLN A 449 -11.04 -6.79 -1.27
N SER A 450 -10.79 -7.05 -2.56
CA SER A 450 -10.88 -6.03 -3.60
C SER A 450 -12.33 -5.67 -3.88
N ARG A 451 -12.59 -4.39 -4.15
CA ARG A 451 -13.93 -3.90 -4.52
C ARG A 451 -14.50 -4.60 -5.76
N CYS A 452 -13.62 -5.02 -6.66
CA CYS A 452 -13.96 -5.80 -7.85
C CYS A 452 -12.91 -6.91 -8.01
N PRO A 453 -13.25 -8.18 -7.70
CA PRO A 453 -12.28 -9.29 -7.68
C PRO A 453 -11.94 -9.84 -9.07
N ASN A 454 -12.53 -9.30 -10.14
CA ASN A 454 -12.28 -9.74 -11.51
C ASN A 454 -10.84 -9.46 -11.92
N GLY A 455 -10.24 -10.37 -12.70
CA GLY A 455 -8.87 -10.25 -13.19
C GLY A 455 -8.71 -10.65 -14.65
N LEU A 456 -7.74 -10.04 -15.32
CA LEU A 456 -7.35 -10.37 -16.68
C LEU A 456 -5.85 -10.72 -16.70
N VAL A 457 -5.50 -11.82 -17.38
CA VAL A 457 -4.11 -12.27 -17.53
C VAL A 457 -3.74 -12.22 -19.01
N PHE A 458 -2.92 -11.24 -19.38
CA PHE A 458 -2.43 -11.07 -20.75
C PHE A 458 -0.97 -11.44 -20.87
N GLY A 459 -0.57 -11.93 -22.03
CA GLY A 459 0.82 -12.22 -22.33
C GLY A 459 0.96 -12.87 -23.71
N THR A 460 2.14 -12.75 -24.30
CA THR A 460 2.51 -13.43 -25.53
C THR A 460 2.61 -14.94 -25.31
N PRO A 461 2.51 -15.78 -26.35
CA PRO A 461 2.79 -17.21 -26.22
C PRO A 461 4.16 -17.47 -25.58
N GLY A 462 4.22 -18.39 -24.62
CA GLY A 462 5.44 -18.71 -23.87
C GLY A 462 5.80 -17.76 -22.73
N SER A 463 5.03 -16.69 -22.46
CA SER A 463 5.30 -15.74 -21.38
C SER A 463 4.98 -16.26 -19.96
N GLY A 464 4.36 -17.43 -19.82
CA GLY A 464 4.00 -18.01 -18.53
C GLY A 464 2.58 -17.73 -18.04
N LYS A 465 1.65 -17.24 -18.89
CA LYS A 465 0.23 -17.00 -18.51
C LYS A 465 -0.41 -18.18 -17.79
N SER A 466 -0.44 -19.33 -18.46
CA SER A 466 -1.04 -20.57 -17.93
C SER A 466 -0.36 -21.04 -16.65
N MET A 467 0.97 -20.83 -16.53
CA MET A 467 1.70 -21.15 -15.31
C MET A 467 1.30 -20.25 -14.13
N SER A 468 1.09 -18.97 -14.38
CA SER A 468 0.60 -18.02 -13.36
C SER A 468 -0.79 -18.42 -12.85
N CYS A 469 -1.72 -18.74 -13.76
CA CYS A 469 -3.06 -19.20 -13.40
C CYS A 469 -3.01 -20.54 -12.64
N LYS A 470 -2.19 -21.50 -13.09
CA LYS A 470 -2.01 -22.79 -12.40
C LYS A 470 -1.50 -22.62 -10.99
N ARG A 471 -0.56 -21.69 -10.78
CA ARG A 471 -0.06 -21.36 -9.44
C ARG A 471 -1.16 -20.77 -8.57
N GLU A 472 -1.96 -19.83 -9.06
CA GLU A 472 -3.07 -19.24 -8.33
C GLU A 472 -4.09 -20.32 -7.94
N ILE A 473 -4.52 -21.17 -8.88
CA ILE A 473 -5.43 -22.30 -8.62
C ILE A 473 -4.85 -23.23 -7.55
N THR A 474 -3.55 -23.53 -7.62
CA THR A 474 -2.89 -24.37 -6.62
C THR A 474 -2.97 -23.75 -5.23
N PHE A 475 -2.66 -22.46 -5.07
CA PHE A 475 -2.76 -21.78 -3.78
C PHE A 475 -4.19 -21.72 -3.26
N ILE A 476 -5.20 -21.46 -4.11
CA ILE A 476 -6.61 -21.50 -3.72
C ILE A 476 -6.95 -22.86 -3.13
N MET A 477 -6.57 -23.95 -3.80
CA MET A 477 -6.87 -25.31 -3.35
C MET A 477 -6.15 -25.69 -2.07
N LEU A 478 -4.97 -25.15 -1.81
CA LEU A 478 -4.16 -25.44 -0.61
C LEU A 478 -4.54 -24.61 0.60
N MET A 479 -4.93 -23.34 0.41
CA MET A 479 -5.09 -22.36 1.47
C MET A 479 -6.54 -22.07 1.84
N THR A 480 -7.46 -22.08 0.87
CA THR A 480 -8.87 -21.69 1.06
C THR A 480 -9.80 -22.90 0.98
N GLN A 481 -11.09 -22.69 1.19
CA GLN A 481 -12.17 -23.66 0.95
C GLN A 481 -12.99 -23.31 -0.30
N ASP A 482 -12.51 -22.38 -1.13
CA ASP A 482 -13.22 -21.90 -2.31
C ASP A 482 -13.29 -22.98 -3.39
N ASN A 483 -14.38 -22.96 -4.14
CA ASN A 483 -14.55 -23.79 -5.32
C ASN A 483 -13.86 -23.15 -6.52
N VAL A 484 -13.29 -23.98 -7.38
CA VAL A 484 -12.61 -23.52 -8.61
C VAL A 484 -13.20 -24.24 -9.81
N ILE A 485 -13.72 -23.47 -10.76
CA ILE A 485 -14.25 -23.99 -12.01
C ILE A 485 -13.42 -23.43 -13.16
N ILE A 486 -12.95 -24.32 -14.04
CA ILE A 486 -12.05 -23.98 -15.15
C ILE A 486 -12.76 -24.35 -16.47
N CYS A 487 -12.81 -23.43 -17.42
CA CYS A 487 -13.12 -23.73 -18.82
C CYS A 487 -11.81 -23.73 -19.62
N ASP A 488 -11.40 -24.90 -20.09
CA ASP A 488 -10.10 -25.14 -20.72
C ASP A 488 -10.24 -25.48 -22.21
N PRO A 489 -10.04 -24.52 -23.12
CA PRO A 489 -10.15 -24.74 -24.54
C PRO A 489 -8.93 -25.44 -25.18
N GLU A 490 -7.83 -25.63 -24.45
CA GLU A 490 -6.58 -26.17 -24.99
C GLU A 490 -6.06 -27.41 -24.21
N ASP A 491 -6.78 -27.87 -23.20
CA ASP A 491 -6.42 -28.99 -22.31
C ASP A 491 -5.06 -28.81 -21.63
N GLU A 492 -4.85 -27.62 -21.09
CA GLU A 492 -3.61 -27.29 -20.36
C GLU A 492 -3.72 -27.59 -18.85
N TYR A 493 -4.94 -27.63 -18.29
CA TYR A 493 -5.19 -27.72 -16.84
C TYR A 493 -5.50 -29.14 -16.35
N SER A 494 -5.92 -30.06 -17.22
CA SER A 494 -6.29 -31.44 -16.83
C SER A 494 -5.28 -32.18 -15.95
N PRO A 495 -3.95 -32.10 -16.21
CA PRO A 495 -2.97 -32.78 -15.35
C PRO A 495 -2.92 -32.19 -13.92
N LEU A 496 -3.02 -30.86 -13.79
CA LEU A 496 -3.04 -30.18 -12.50
C LEU A 496 -4.30 -30.55 -11.71
N VAL A 497 -5.47 -30.48 -12.36
CA VAL A 497 -6.77 -30.80 -11.76
C VAL A 497 -6.77 -32.22 -11.18
N LYS A 498 -6.32 -33.20 -11.95
CA LYS A 498 -6.17 -34.59 -11.49
C LYS A 498 -5.21 -34.72 -10.31
N ARG A 499 -4.09 -33.99 -10.34
CA ARG A 499 -3.09 -34.02 -9.25
C ARG A 499 -3.64 -33.44 -7.94
N LEU A 500 -4.51 -32.43 -8.04
CA LEU A 500 -5.17 -31.79 -6.89
C LEU A 500 -6.45 -32.52 -6.43
N GLY A 501 -6.78 -33.68 -7.01
CA GLY A 501 -7.99 -34.44 -6.67
C GLY A 501 -9.29 -33.88 -7.25
N GLY A 502 -9.18 -33.02 -8.25
CA GLY A 502 -10.32 -32.43 -8.95
C GLY A 502 -10.89 -33.32 -10.06
N GLN A 503 -11.99 -32.89 -10.64
CA GLN A 503 -12.70 -33.59 -11.70
C GLN A 503 -12.47 -32.91 -13.07
N VAL A 504 -12.16 -33.72 -14.07
CA VAL A 504 -12.07 -33.25 -15.46
C VAL A 504 -13.28 -33.79 -16.22
N ILE A 505 -14.12 -32.86 -16.72
CA ILE A 505 -15.28 -33.14 -17.57
C ILE A 505 -14.85 -32.89 -19.02
N ARG A 506 -14.81 -33.94 -19.82
CA ARG A 506 -14.36 -33.83 -21.21
C ARG A 506 -15.54 -33.69 -22.16
N LEU A 507 -15.71 -32.50 -22.70
CA LEU A 507 -16.73 -32.24 -23.71
C LEU A 507 -16.18 -32.50 -25.12
N SER A 508 -16.59 -33.62 -25.74
CA SER A 508 -16.21 -33.96 -27.09
C SER A 508 -17.27 -34.88 -27.73
N PRO A 509 -17.42 -34.92 -29.06
CA PRO A 509 -18.38 -35.80 -29.72
C PRO A 509 -18.20 -37.30 -29.40
N SER A 510 -17.06 -37.70 -28.92
CA SER A 510 -16.73 -39.08 -28.51
C SER A 510 -16.83 -39.33 -27.01
N SER A 511 -17.15 -38.31 -26.21
CA SER A 511 -17.30 -38.43 -24.75
C SER A 511 -18.72 -38.90 -24.37
N THR A 512 -18.81 -39.50 -23.19
CA THR A 512 -20.05 -39.80 -22.48
C THR A 512 -20.44 -38.77 -21.43
N ASP A 513 -19.63 -37.71 -21.31
CA ASP A 513 -19.84 -36.61 -20.38
C ASP A 513 -20.69 -35.56 -21.09
N TYR A 514 -22.00 -35.51 -20.76
CA TYR A 514 -22.93 -34.59 -21.36
C TYR A 514 -23.30 -33.47 -20.41
N VAL A 515 -23.46 -32.26 -20.95
CA VAL A 515 -24.03 -31.08 -20.28
C VAL A 515 -25.18 -30.58 -21.11
N ASN A 516 -26.37 -30.58 -20.53
CA ASN A 516 -27.58 -30.14 -21.20
C ASN A 516 -27.65 -28.60 -21.23
N PRO A 517 -27.71 -27.96 -22.40
CA PRO A 517 -27.85 -26.51 -22.49
C PRO A 517 -29.14 -25.96 -21.89
N LEU A 518 -30.13 -26.82 -21.71
CA LEU A 518 -31.47 -26.45 -21.18
C LEU A 518 -31.60 -26.75 -19.67
N ASP A 519 -30.54 -27.09 -18.94
CA ASP A 519 -30.62 -27.21 -17.50
C ASP A 519 -30.91 -25.85 -16.86
N ILE A 520 -31.83 -25.83 -15.87
CA ILE A 520 -32.25 -24.61 -15.19
C ILE A 520 -32.13 -24.77 -13.67
N ASN A 521 -31.62 -23.76 -12.99
CA ASN A 521 -31.64 -23.67 -11.56
C ASN A 521 -32.87 -22.88 -11.08
N LEU A 522 -33.77 -23.54 -10.35
CA LEU A 522 -34.98 -22.91 -9.83
C LEU A 522 -34.75 -22.03 -8.59
N ASN A 523 -33.60 -22.16 -7.95
CA ASN A 523 -33.22 -21.43 -6.73
C ASN A 523 -32.34 -20.21 -7.02
N TYR A 524 -32.37 -19.67 -8.22
CA TYR A 524 -31.43 -18.70 -8.74
C TYR A 524 -31.39 -17.37 -7.94
N SER A 525 -32.53 -16.75 -7.68
CA SER A 525 -32.72 -15.64 -6.73
C SER A 525 -34.21 -15.36 -6.49
N GLU A 526 -34.54 -14.68 -5.38
CA GLU A 526 -35.91 -14.26 -5.09
C GLU A 526 -36.41 -13.13 -6.03
N GLU A 527 -35.50 -12.40 -6.68
CA GLU A 527 -35.81 -11.20 -7.49
C GLU A 527 -35.85 -11.49 -9.02
N GLU A 528 -35.18 -12.54 -9.50
CA GLU A 528 -35.07 -12.83 -10.94
C GLU A 528 -35.90 -14.06 -11.35
N ASN A 529 -36.52 -13.99 -12.51
CA ASN A 529 -37.26 -15.12 -13.08
C ASN A 529 -36.31 -16.09 -13.79
N PRO A 530 -36.07 -17.31 -13.25
CA PRO A 530 -35.14 -18.26 -13.85
C PRO A 530 -35.46 -18.62 -15.30
N LEU A 531 -36.76 -18.65 -15.66
CA LEU A 531 -37.18 -18.94 -17.03
C LEU A 531 -36.83 -17.80 -17.99
N ALA A 532 -36.90 -16.55 -17.54
CA ALA A 532 -36.53 -15.41 -18.38
C ALA A 532 -35.03 -15.40 -18.70
N LEU A 533 -34.18 -15.69 -17.69
CA LEU A 533 -32.74 -15.83 -17.88
C LEU A 533 -32.40 -17.00 -18.82
N LYS A 534 -33.08 -18.13 -18.66
CA LYS A 534 -32.91 -19.27 -19.54
C LYS A 534 -33.37 -18.98 -20.96
N SER A 535 -34.45 -18.23 -21.12
CA SER A 535 -34.94 -17.77 -22.44
C SER A 535 -33.86 -16.90 -23.13
N ASP A 536 -33.25 -15.97 -22.40
CA ASP A 536 -32.17 -15.12 -22.93
C ASP A 536 -30.95 -15.95 -23.36
N PHE A 537 -30.56 -16.94 -22.53
CA PHE A 537 -29.51 -17.89 -22.89
C PHE A 537 -29.85 -18.65 -24.18
N VAL A 538 -31.10 -19.20 -24.30
CA VAL A 538 -31.52 -19.95 -25.49
C VAL A 538 -31.58 -19.07 -26.74
N LEU A 539 -32.00 -17.81 -26.61
CA LEU A 539 -31.90 -16.82 -27.68
C LEU A 539 -30.46 -16.63 -28.15
N SER A 540 -29.54 -16.44 -27.24
CA SER A 540 -28.09 -16.29 -27.54
C SER A 540 -27.50 -17.55 -28.18
N PHE A 541 -27.92 -18.73 -27.71
CA PHE A 541 -27.50 -20.01 -28.28
C PHE A 541 -28.02 -20.20 -29.71
N CYS A 542 -29.30 -19.91 -29.96
CA CYS A 542 -29.89 -19.97 -31.31
C CYS A 542 -29.27 -18.95 -32.27
N GLU A 543 -28.99 -17.73 -31.79
CA GLU A 543 -28.30 -16.70 -32.58
C GLU A 543 -26.91 -17.17 -33.04
N LEU A 544 -26.16 -17.79 -32.10
CA LEU A 544 -24.84 -18.33 -32.37
C LEU A 544 -24.87 -19.47 -33.42
N ILE A 545 -25.87 -20.34 -33.36
CA ILE A 545 -26.06 -21.46 -34.28
C ILE A 545 -26.47 -20.98 -35.67
N MET A 546 -27.39 -20.04 -35.74
CA MET A 546 -27.88 -19.49 -37.02
C MET A 546 -26.80 -18.69 -37.76
N GLY A 547 -25.80 -18.20 -37.05
CA GLY A 547 -24.63 -17.51 -37.62
C GLY A 547 -24.97 -16.20 -38.36
N SER A 548 -26.09 -15.57 -38.04
CA SER A 548 -26.53 -14.30 -38.62
C SER A 548 -25.58 -13.16 -38.23
N LYS A 549 -25.15 -12.33 -39.17
CA LYS A 549 -24.34 -11.12 -38.90
C LYS A 549 -25.16 -9.99 -38.27
N THR A 550 -26.49 -10.04 -38.40
CA THR A 550 -27.43 -9.01 -37.93
C THR A 550 -28.19 -9.42 -36.67
N GLY A 551 -27.90 -10.61 -36.12
CA GLY A 551 -28.63 -11.18 -35.00
C GLY A 551 -29.94 -11.85 -35.41
N LEU A 552 -30.75 -12.29 -34.42
CA LEU A 552 -32.07 -12.84 -34.61
C LEU A 552 -33.10 -11.74 -34.93
N GLU A 553 -33.98 -12.01 -35.88
CA GLU A 553 -35.11 -11.14 -36.17
C GLU A 553 -36.14 -11.12 -35.02
N ALA A 554 -36.95 -10.07 -34.93
CA ALA A 554 -37.92 -9.91 -33.83
C ALA A 554 -38.93 -11.07 -33.76
N ILE A 555 -39.35 -11.60 -34.92
CA ILE A 555 -40.26 -12.74 -34.99
C ILE A 555 -39.54 -14.01 -34.52
N GLU A 556 -38.30 -14.24 -34.92
CA GLU A 556 -37.49 -15.38 -34.48
C GLU A 556 -37.31 -15.40 -32.96
N LYS A 557 -37.02 -14.24 -32.35
CA LYS A 557 -36.95 -14.11 -30.88
C LYS A 557 -38.26 -14.50 -30.21
N THR A 558 -39.41 -14.05 -30.79
CA THR A 558 -40.74 -14.34 -30.23
C THR A 558 -41.08 -15.83 -30.30
N VAL A 559 -40.79 -16.50 -31.42
CA VAL A 559 -41.10 -17.94 -31.57
C VAL A 559 -40.19 -18.81 -30.70
N ILE A 560 -38.91 -18.41 -30.50
CA ILE A 560 -37.99 -19.11 -29.60
C ILE A 560 -38.45 -18.95 -28.14
N ASP A 561 -38.77 -17.73 -27.69
CA ASP A 561 -39.24 -17.50 -26.32
C ASP A 561 -40.51 -18.29 -26.02
N ARG A 562 -41.49 -18.30 -26.96
CA ARG A 562 -42.69 -19.10 -26.82
C ARG A 562 -42.41 -20.61 -26.74
N ALA A 563 -41.48 -21.12 -27.54
CA ALA A 563 -41.06 -22.52 -27.49
C ALA A 563 -40.43 -22.85 -26.13
N VAL A 564 -39.54 -21.97 -25.61
CA VAL A 564 -38.93 -22.12 -24.27
C VAL A 564 -40.00 -22.21 -23.20
N GLN A 565 -40.99 -21.31 -23.19
CA GLN A 565 -42.09 -21.35 -22.23
C GLN A 565 -42.89 -22.68 -22.31
N MET A 566 -43.08 -23.23 -23.50
CA MET A 566 -43.81 -24.50 -23.69
C MET A 566 -43.04 -25.70 -23.14
N ILE A 567 -41.73 -25.81 -23.41
CA ILE A 567 -40.95 -27.01 -23.05
C ILE A 567 -40.69 -27.15 -21.56
N TYR A 568 -40.72 -26.04 -20.82
CA TYR A 568 -40.50 -26.10 -19.37
C TYR A 568 -41.78 -26.35 -18.55
N GLN A 569 -42.96 -26.30 -19.14
CA GLN A 569 -44.22 -26.57 -18.41
C GLN A 569 -44.23 -27.94 -17.72
N PRO A 570 -43.79 -29.06 -18.36
CA PRO A 570 -43.77 -30.37 -17.71
C PRO A 570 -42.82 -30.39 -16.51
N TYR A 571 -41.64 -29.72 -16.62
CA TYR A 571 -40.66 -29.66 -15.55
C TYR A 571 -41.16 -28.81 -14.36
N PHE A 572 -41.84 -27.69 -14.60
CA PHE A 572 -42.40 -26.89 -13.51
C PHE A 572 -43.59 -27.59 -12.81
N ALA A 573 -44.30 -28.44 -13.51
CA ALA A 573 -45.38 -29.24 -12.93
C ALA A 573 -44.84 -30.37 -12.03
N ASP A 574 -43.70 -30.95 -12.41
CA ASP A 574 -43.04 -32.05 -11.70
C ASP A 574 -41.51 -31.95 -11.92
N PRO A 575 -40.77 -31.25 -11.02
CA PRO A 575 -39.37 -30.93 -11.22
C PRO A 575 -38.46 -32.14 -10.96
N ARG A 576 -38.51 -33.13 -11.82
CA ARG A 576 -37.64 -34.30 -11.84
C ARG A 576 -36.68 -34.24 -13.02
N PRO A 577 -35.47 -34.83 -12.91
CA PRO A 577 -34.49 -34.84 -13.99
C PRO A 577 -35.02 -35.40 -15.32
N GLU A 578 -35.98 -36.36 -15.25
CA GLU A 578 -36.58 -36.96 -16.43
C GLU A 578 -37.48 -35.98 -17.21
N ASN A 579 -37.98 -34.94 -16.56
CA ASN A 579 -38.83 -33.91 -17.17
C ASN A 579 -38.03 -32.69 -17.66
N MET A 580 -36.72 -32.65 -17.42
CA MET A 580 -35.85 -31.59 -17.92
C MET A 580 -35.82 -31.63 -19.47
N PRO A 581 -36.17 -30.53 -20.17
CA PRO A 581 -36.17 -30.50 -21.63
C PRO A 581 -34.74 -30.64 -22.19
N ILE A 582 -34.64 -31.15 -23.42
CA ILE A 582 -33.40 -31.21 -24.22
C ILE A 582 -33.60 -30.47 -25.55
N LEU A 583 -32.54 -30.26 -26.34
CA LEU A 583 -32.62 -29.52 -27.61
C LEU A 583 -33.66 -30.09 -28.57
N GLY A 584 -33.88 -31.41 -28.56
CA GLY A 584 -34.92 -32.07 -29.34
C GLY A 584 -36.34 -31.59 -28.99
N ASP A 585 -36.61 -31.34 -27.71
CA ASP A 585 -37.90 -30.81 -27.25
C ASP A 585 -38.10 -29.38 -27.75
N LEU A 586 -37.03 -28.55 -27.71
CA LEU A 586 -37.04 -27.19 -28.24
C LEU A 586 -37.33 -27.19 -29.75
N MET A 587 -36.68 -28.06 -30.52
CA MET A 587 -36.90 -28.18 -31.95
C MET A 587 -38.35 -28.59 -32.25
N ASN A 588 -38.88 -29.58 -31.53
CA ASN A 588 -40.27 -30.05 -31.70
C ASN A 588 -41.29 -28.93 -31.33
N ALA A 589 -41.02 -28.16 -30.27
CA ALA A 589 -41.87 -27.03 -29.89
C ALA A 589 -41.87 -25.91 -30.93
N LEU A 590 -40.74 -25.65 -31.58
CA LEU A 590 -40.65 -24.70 -32.70
C LEU A 590 -41.47 -25.19 -33.91
N LEU A 591 -41.30 -26.44 -34.32
CA LEU A 591 -42.03 -27.04 -35.45
C LEU A 591 -43.56 -27.05 -35.21
N SER A 592 -43.99 -27.24 -33.96
CA SER A 592 -45.42 -27.24 -33.58
C SER A 592 -46.11 -25.89 -33.76
N GLN A 593 -45.38 -24.80 -33.89
CA GLN A 593 -45.95 -23.46 -34.09
C GLN A 593 -46.44 -23.21 -35.52
N HIS A 594 -45.97 -23.99 -36.49
CA HIS A 594 -46.32 -23.86 -37.92
C HIS A 594 -46.10 -22.44 -38.49
N ILE A 595 -45.01 -21.79 -38.07
CA ILE A 595 -44.60 -20.44 -38.48
C ILE A 595 -43.27 -20.56 -39.27
N PRO A 596 -43.15 -19.95 -40.46
CA PRO A 596 -41.94 -20.09 -41.30
C PRO A 596 -40.63 -19.73 -40.58
N GLU A 597 -40.65 -18.74 -39.73
CA GLU A 597 -39.49 -18.32 -38.92
C GLU A 597 -39.15 -19.36 -37.86
N ALA A 598 -40.13 -20.01 -37.25
CA ALA A 598 -39.91 -21.11 -36.30
C ALA A 598 -39.33 -22.35 -37.02
N ASP A 599 -39.85 -22.67 -38.22
CA ASP A 599 -39.30 -23.75 -39.05
C ASP A 599 -37.84 -23.48 -39.44
N ARG A 600 -37.48 -22.24 -39.74
CA ARG A 600 -36.10 -21.84 -40.08
C ARG A 600 -35.15 -22.05 -38.87
N VAL A 601 -35.55 -21.66 -37.66
CA VAL A 601 -34.81 -21.91 -36.44
C VAL A 601 -34.67 -23.41 -36.17
N ALA A 602 -35.76 -24.17 -36.31
CA ALA A 602 -35.77 -25.62 -36.12
C ALA A 602 -34.83 -26.33 -37.10
N GLN A 603 -34.79 -25.90 -38.38
CA GLN A 603 -33.85 -26.42 -39.39
C GLN A 603 -32.38 -26.12 -39.01
N ALA A 604 -32.10 -24.96 -38.43
CA ALA A 604 -30.75 -24.65 -37.93
C ALA A 604 -30.36 -25.52 -36.73
N LEU A 605 -31.32 -25.89 -35.88
CA LEU A 605 -31.13 -26.80 -34.76
C LEU A 605 -30.97 -28.28 -35.18
N ASP A 606 -31.46 -28.67 -36.34
CA ASP A 606 -31.50 -30.07 -36.77
C ASP A 606 -30.10 -30.72 -36.82
N LEU A 607 -29.08 -29.96 -37.19
CA LEU A 607 -27.70 -30.40 -37.17
C LEU A 607 -27.24 -30.79 -35.75
N TYR A 608 -27.78 -30.14 -34.72
CA TYR A 608 -27.40 -30.32 -33.29
C TYR A 608 -28.36 -31.29 -32.58
N VAL A 609 -29.48 -31.66 -33.18
CA VAL A 609 -30.47 -32.60 -32.63
C VAL A 609 -30.34 -33.97 -33.29
N ASN A 610 -30.48 -34.03 -34.63
CA ASN A 610 -30.51 -35.27 -35.40
C ASN A 610 -29.23 -35.49 -36.23
N GLY A 611 -28.42 -34.42 -36.41
CA GLY A 611 -27.22 -34.44 -37.24
C GLY A 611 -25.99 -34.92 -36.52
N SER A 612 -24.82 -34.74 -37.15
CA SER A 612 -23.54 -35.17 -36.66
C SER A 612 -22.99 -34.39 -35.44
N LEU A 613 -23.66 -33.30 -35.06
CA LEU A 613 -23.27 -32.47 -33.92
C LEU A 613 -24.25 -32.60 -32.73
N ASN A 614 -24.93 -33.75 -32.61
CA ASN A 614 -25.98 -34.00 -31.61
C ASN A 614 -25.45 -34.16 -30.16
N PHE A 615 -24.19 -33.89 -29.92
CA PHE A 615 -23.53 -34.03 -28.63
C PHE A 615 -24.24 -33.26 -27.48
N PHE A 616 -24.87 -32.12 -27.79
CA PHE A 616 -25.60 -31.32 -26.80
C PHE A 616 -27.07 -31.68 -26.66
N ASN A 617 -27.57 -32.66 -27.40
CA ASN A 617 -28.95 -33.13 -27.32
C ASN A 617 -29.10 -34.30 -26.33
N HIS A 618 -28.50 -34.17 -25.15
CA HIS A 618 -28.54 -35.17 -24.10
C HIS A 618 -28.80 -34.49 -22.75
N ARG A 619 -29.39 -35.22 -21.80
CA ARG A 619 -29.48 -34.78 -20.41
C ARG A 619 -28.10 -34.82 -19.78
N THR A 620 -27.86 -33.94 -18.79
CA THR A 620 -26.59 -33.87 -18.07
C THR A 620 -26.32 -35.19 -17.34
N THR A 621 -25.11 -35.72 -17.57
CA THR A 621 -24.63 -36.96 -16.96
C THR A 621 -23.49 -36.70 -15.95
N VAL A 622 -22.98 -35.46 -15.89
CA VAL A 622 -21.86 -35.08 -15.06
C VAL A 622 -22.33 -34.45 -13.76
N ASP A 623 -21.60 -34.72 -12.69
CA ASP A 623 -21.77 -34.06 -11.40
C ASP A 623 -20.72 -32.96 -11.25
N ILE A 624 -21.15 -31.72 -10.94
CA ILE A 624 -20.29 -30.54 -10.80
C ILE A 624 -20.08 -30.21 -9.30
N SER A 625 -20.31 -31.15 -8.40
CA SER A 625 -20.21 -30.96 -6.95
C SER A 625 -18.77 -30.96 -6.42
N ASN A 626 -17.77 -31.36 -7.24
CA ASN A 626 -16.38 -31.36 -6.82
C ASN A 626 -15.88 -29.91 -6.66
N ARG A 627 -15.08 -29.69 -5.63
CA ARG A 627 -14.49 -28.40 -5.34
C ARG A 627 -13.59 -27.83 -6.46
N LEU A 628 -12.98 -28.71 -7.27
CA LEU A 628 -12.15 -28.33 -8.42
C LEU A 628 -12.66 -29.04 -9.68
N VAL A 629 -13.29 -28.30 -10.57
CA VAL A 629 -13.86 -28.83 -11.82
C VAL A 629 -13.19 -28.17 -13.02
N CYS A 630 -12.83 -28.96 -14.02
CA CYS A 630 -12.30 -28.48 -15.31
C CYS A 630 -13.13 -29.03 -16.46
N PHE A 631 -13.70 -28.14 -17.23
CA PHE A 631 -14.34 -28.46 -18.52
C PHE A 631 -13.28 -28.40 -19.61
N ASP A 632 -12.80 -29.57 -20.05
CA ASP A 632 -11.95 -29.71 -21.24
C ASP A 632 -12.83 -29.67 -22.50
N ILE A 633 -12.74 -28.57 -23.23
CA ILE A 633 -13.49 -28.36 -24.48
C ILE A 633 -12.61 -28.42 -25.73
N LYS A 634 -11.37 -28.88 -25.60
CA LYS A 634 -10.43 -29.02 -26.74
C LYS A 634 -10.93 -29.97 -27.81
N GLY A 635 -11.63 -31.03 -27.37
CA GLY A 635 -12.21 -32.04 -28.27
C GLY A 635 -13.38 -31.53 -29.12
N LEU A 636 -13.94 -30.36 -28.80
CA LEU A 636 -14.97 -29.74 -29.60
C LEU A 636 -14.37 -29.15 -30.90
N GLY A 637 -14.85 -29.60 -32.04
CA GLY A 637 -14.46 -29.05 -33.33
C GLY A 637 -14.80 -27.57 -33.45
N LYS A 638 -14.27 -26.89 -34.47
CA LYS A 638 -14.41 -25.44 -34.67
C LYS A 638 -15.85 -24.94 -34.57
N ASN A 639 -16.82 -25.71 -35.05
CA ASN A 639 -18.24 -25.34 -35.05
C ASN A 639 -18.89 -25.50 -33.68
N LEU A 640 -18.42 -26.43 -32.82
CA LEU A 640 -18.95 -26.67 -31.47
C LEU A 640 -18.22 -25.88 -30.37
N LYS A 641 -17.05 -25.33 -30.66
CA LYS A 641 -16.23 -24.66 -29.62
C LYS A 641 -16.94 -23.44 -29.01
N LYS A 642 -17.54 -22.60 -29.86
CA LYS A 642 -18.27 -21.42 -29.35
C LYS A 642 -19.57 -21.78 -28.63
N PRO A 643 -20.45 -22.62 -29.18
CA PRO A 643 -21.63 -23.14 -28.44
C PRO A 643 -21.23 -23.84 -27.14
N GLY A 644 -20.16 -24.65 -27.16
CA GLY A 644 -19.65 -25.31 -25.96
C GLY A 644 -19.18 -24.36 -24.87
N MET A 645 -18.48 -23.28 -25.22
CA MET A 645 -18.10 -22.25 -24.27
C MET A 645 -19.32 -21.56 -23.63
N LEU A 646 -20.34 -21.25 -24.43
CA LEU A 646 -21.57 -20.63 -23.94
C LEU A 646 -22.32 -21.58 -22.99
N ILE A 647 -22.36 -22.88 -23.29
CA ILE A 647 -23.01 -23.90 -22.43
C ILE A 647 -22.26 -24.08 -21.13
N VAL A 648 -20.91 -24.11 -21.16
CA VAL A 648 -20.09 -24.19 -19.95
C VAL A 648 -20.29 -22.95 -19.08
N GLN A 649 -20.36 -21.76 -19.70
CA GLN A 649 -20.63 -20.52 -18.98
C GLN A 649 -21.99 -20.57 -18.26
N ASP A 650 -23.02 -21.02 -18.93
CA ASP A 650 -24.36 -21.18 -18.34
C ASP A 650 -24.39 -22.23 -17.23
N ALA A 651 -23.74 -23.39 -17.44
CA ALA A 651 -23.59 -24.43 -16.41
C ALA A 651 -22.85 -23.94 -15.15
N VAL A 652 -21.80 -23.15 -15.34
CA VAL A 652 -21.07 -22.51 -14.24
C VAL A 652 -21.97 -21.54 -13.50
N TRP A 653 -22.70 -20.70 -14.24
CA TRP A 653 -23.61 -19.72 -13.66
C TRP A 653 -24.70 -20.38 -12.82
N ASN A 654 -25.32 -21.43 -13.35
CA ASN A 654 -26.31 -22.22 -12.63
C ASN A 654 -25.80 -22.92 -11.36
N THR A 655 -24.47 -23.09 -11.23
CA THR A 655 -23.83 -23.73 -10.08
C THR A 655 -23.39 -22.72 -9.01
N VAL A 656 -23.00 -21.50 -9.44
CA VAL A 656 -22.42 -20.47 -8.55
C VAL A 656 -23.50 -19.60 -7.90
N THR A 657 -24.64 -19.44 -8.56
CA THR A 657 -25.81 -18.71 -8.06
C THR A 657 -26.79 -19.63 -7.38
#